data_b82ab85dedb5e02f8f67c8486f4203e6
#
_entry.id   b82ab85dedb5e02f8f67c8486f4203e6
#
_cell.length_a   1.000
_cell.length_b   1.000
_cell.length_c   1.000
_cell.angle_alpha   90.00
_cell.angle_beta   90.00
_cell.angle_gamma   90.00
#
_symmetry.space_group_name_H-M   'P 1'
#
loop_
_entity.id
_entity.type
_entity.pdbx_description
1 polymer ?
#
loop_
_entity_poly.entity_id
_entity_poly.type
_entity_poly.pdbx_seq_one_letter_code
_entity_poly.pdbx_strand_id
1 'polypeptide(L)'
;MLTPRSHPDSAACAAAARPFPTTPLMAPVLALFLAFGAGPAPAEEAATGMSDGKVIESFAYSALGAPKYGPDMAHLDYVNPDAPKGGEISIWAPGTFDSFNQYSRMGVPAALNTIGTESLMTSTADDPYAMYCYLCTSIEYPEDLSWVIFNLRDDVTFQDGTPMTAEDIAFTQKLFLEQGIIEYRRLVEAYFGPIEVLGPHRIKFTFNDVTPMRDRIGLAGGTPAFSKAWFEETGARLDQSTKTPFMATGAYVLDSFDYNRRVVYRRNPDFWGADQPFNIGRYNFDRIRVEYFADSNAAFEAFKSGAYTFRTENSSKTWATGYDFPGVERGDVVREAIPDGSVGTRLSWVFNLDRAKWQDIRVRRAVEMMFNFEWSNKTLFYGYFTQPVSFWSGTDLAASGTPGPDEAAILQPLVDEGLLEPEILTEEVASPPDHDADTYRPSRRIIRAASKLLDEAGWVAGDDGIRRKDGQPLELVIIQRDPQFDRAINPFLENLRMLGVSGRLERVDTAQYVERRRAGMFDLANQGFVMGFEPSSGLSQWFGSKTADNSSRNLMRLRSPAVDRLIEDVIAADTLDGMKTRVHALDRVLRSLHFDIPLWFNDKTWVAYYDMYRHPETLPPLDVGELDFWWFDQEAADRLHASGALR
;
A
#
# COMPACT_ATOMS: atom_id res chain seq x y z
N MET A 1 34.60 7.79 -50.95
CA MET A 1 35.77 8.68 -50.77
C MET A 1 35.58 9.45 -49.49
N LEU A 2 36.63 9.41 -48.69
CA LEU A 2 36.95 10.14 -47.47
C LEU A 2 36.57 9.46 -46.15
N THR A 3 37.62 9.08 -45.57
CA THR A 3 38.06 8.31 -44.39
C THR A 3 37.71 8.92 -43.04
N PRO A 4 37.83 8.11 -41.97
CA PRO A 4 37.45 8.47 -40.61
C PRO A 4 38.58 9.19 -39.85
N ARG A 5 38.24 9.96 -38.84
CA ARG A 5 39.20 10.49 -37.88
C ARG A 5 38.98 9.91 -36.48
N SER A 6 40.12 9.46 -35.99
CA SER A 6 40.50 8.79 -34.77
C SER A 6 40.29 9.56 -33.47
N HIS A 7 40.09 8.77 -32.37
CA HIS A 7 40.25 9.15 -30.98
C HIS A 7 41.60 9.75 -30.61
N PRO A 8 41.71 10.41 -29.46
CA PRO A 8 42.69 9.89 -28.48
C PRO A 8 42.16 9.66 -27.06
N ASP A 9 42.67 8.62 -26.55
CA ASP A 9 43.03 8.09 -25.25
C ASP A 9 42.84 8.89 -23.96
N SER A 10 42.28 8.14 -23.05
CA SER A 10 42.54 7.88 -21.63
C SER A 10 43.71 8.62 -20.94
N ALA A 11 43.43 9.15 -19.77
CA ALA A 11 44.41 9.17 -18.68
C ALA A 11 43.68 8.96 -17.33
N ALA A 12 44.06 7.88 -16.68
CA ALA A 12 43.73 7.51 -15.33
C ALA A 12 44.38 8.48 -14.33
N CYS A 13 43.66 8.82 -13.28
CA CYS A 13 44.26 9.39 -12.09
C CYS A 13 43.86 8.56 -10.88
N ALA A 14 44.80 7.66 -10.49
CA ALA A 14 44.79 6.97 -9.21
C ALA A 14 45.31 7.93 -8.13
N ALA A 15 44.53 8.14 -7.08
CA ALA A 15 45.00 8.83 -5.89
C ALA A 15 45.01 7.86 -4.70
N ALA A 16 46.20 7.66 -4.18
CA ALA A 16 46.60 6.72 -3.16
C ALA A 16 46.02 7.03 -1.78
N ALA A 17 45.61 5.98 -1.10
CA ALA A 17 45.35 5.96 0.34
C ALA A 17 46.67 6.00 1.12
N ARG A 18 46.73 6.85 2.14
CA ARG A 18 47.77 6.81 3.16
C ARG A 18 47.19 6.29 4.46
N PRO A 19 47.90 5.38 5.17
CA PRO A 19 47.47 4.85 6.45
C PRO A 19 47.92 5.76 7.61
N PHE A 20 47.08 5.87 8.65
CA PHE A 20 47.44 6.46 9.93
C PHE A 20 47.98 5.37 10.88
N PRO A 21 48.95 5.70 11.74
CA PRO A 21 49.68 4.72 12.54
C PRO A 21 48.97 4.40 13.86
N THR A 22 49.01 3.14 14.20
CA THR A 22 48.68 2.57 15.51
C THR A 22 49.89 2.72 16.46
N THR A 23 49.65 3.19 17.70
CA THR A 23 50.55 2.94 18.80
C THR A 23 49.76 2.61 20.07
N PRO A 24 50.15 1.57 20.83
CA PRO A 24 49.45 1.13 22.02
C PRO A 24 50.07 1.75 23.29
N LEU A 25 49.22 2.01 24.29
CA LEU A 25 49.69 2.24 25.66
C LEU A 25 49.03 1.21 26.58
N MET A 26 49.88 0.28 27.04
CA MET A 26 49.64 -0.58 28.20
C MET A 26 50.04 0.17 29.46
N ALA A 27 49.32 0.04 30.53
CA ALA A 27 49.83 -0.14 31.87
C ALA A 27 48.76 -0.66 32.84
N PRO A 28 49.11 -1.48 33.79
CA PRO A 28 48.20 -2.34 34.55
C PRO A 28 47.84 -1.74 35.92
N VAL A 29 46.67 -2.09 36.45
CA VAL A 29 46.37 -1.93 37.87
C VAL A 29 45.88 -3.25 38.47
N LEU A 30 46.59 -3.56 39.48
CA LEU A 30 46.73 -4.67 40.39
C LEU A 30 45.41 -5.15 41.01
N ALA A 31 45.30 -6.46 41.10
CA ALA A 31 44.24 -7.21 41.80
C ALA A 31 44.36 -7.04 43.33
N LEU A 32 43.23 -6.97 44.00
CA LEU A 32 43.11 -7.32 45.40
C LEU A 32 41.96 -8.33 45.60
N PHE A 33 42.36 -9.56 45.87
CA PHE A 33 41.45 -10.64 46.30
C PHE A 33 41.02 -10.40 47.74
N LEU A 34 39.70 -10.39 47.99
CA LEU A 34 39.15 -10.76 49.28
C LEU A 34 38.13 -11.86 49.05
N ALA A 35 38.52 -13.06 49.46
CA ALA A 35 37.65 -14.22 49.50
C ALA A 35 36.69 -14.11 50.69
N PHE A 36 35.39 -14.14 50.40
CA PHE A 36 34.39 -14.58 51.35
C PHE A 36 33.62 -15.75 50.74
N GLY A 37 33.73 -16.89 51.38
CA GLY A 37 32.99 -18.09 51.06
C GLY A 37 31.50 -17.91 51.33
N ALA A 38 30.70 -18.21 50.35
CA ALA A 38 29.28 -18.49 50.49
C ALA A 38 29.02 -19.82 49.76
N GLY A 39 28.44 -20.75 50.46
CA GLY A 39 28.06 -22.06 49.94
C GLY A 39 27.02 -22.02 48.85
N PRO A 40 26.81 -23.13 48.13
CA PRO A 40 25.86 -23.15 47.02
C PRO A 40 24.44 -23.01 47.56
N ALA A 41 23.77 -21.92 47.15
CA ALA A 41 22.32 -21.84 47.23
C ALA A 41 21.73 -22.75 46.16
N PRO A 42 20.63 -23.45 46.47
CA PRO A 42 19.95 -24.26 45.48
C PRO A 42 19.43 -23.33 44.36
N ALA A 43 19.65 -23.74 43.11
CA ALA A 43 19.03 -23.10 41.95
C ALA A 43 17.52 -23.23 42.12
N GLU A 44 16.89 -22.12 42.42
CA GLU A 44 15.44 -21.96 42.29
C GLU A 44 15.14 -22.02 40.80
N GLU A 45 14.56 -23.11 40.33
CA GLU A 45 13.93 -23.22 39.02
C GLU A 45 12.98 -22.02 38.93
N ALA A 46 13.29 -21.07 38.07
CA ALA A 46 12.35 -20.06 37.61
C ALA A 46 11.22 -20.83 36.90
N ALA A 47 10.22 -21.21 37.66
CA ALA A 47 8.94 -21.60 37.10
C ALA A 47 8.44 -20.39 36.30
N THR A 48 8.59 -20.48 34.99
CA THR A 48 7.85 -19.63 34.05
C THR A 48 6.38 -19.90 34.38
N GLY A 49 5.78 -18.94 35.07
CA GLY A 49 4.33 -18.93 35.32
C GLY A 49 3.65 -18.83 33.96
N MET A 50 3.27 -19.99 33.42
CA MET A 50 2.18 -20.07 32.46
C MET A 50 0.95 -19.61 33.23
N SER A 51 0.43 -18.42 32.87
CA SER A 51 -0.92 -18.06 33.28
C SER A 51 -1.82 -19.15 32.71
N ASP A 52 -2.64 -19.78 33.58
CA ASP A 52 -3.74 -20.67 33.19
C ASP A 52 -4.85 -19.88 32.45
N GLY A 53 -4.46 -19.06 31.50
CA GLY A 53 -5.35 -18.33 30.59
C GLY A 53 -6.01 -19.33 29.65
N LYS A 54 -7.30 -19.15 29.42
CA LYS A 54 -8.08 -19.94 28.46
C LYS A 54 -7.42 -19.86 27.08
N VAL A 55 -7.00 -21.01 26.54
CA VAL A 55 -6.55 -21.12 25.15
C VAL A 55 -7.79 -21.15 24.26
N ILE A 56 -7.80 -20.31 23.26
CA ILE A 56 -8.84 -20.22 22.24
C ILE A 56 -8.34 -20.98 21.01
N GLU A 57 -9.15 -21.89 20.48
CA GLU A 57 -8.94 -22.53 19.20
C GLU A 57 -9.94 -21.98 18.19
N SER A 58 -9.48 -21.61 17.00
CA SER A 58 -10.31 -21.00 15.96
C SER A 58 -9.81 -21.34 14.55
N PHE A 59 -10.73 -21.42 13.61
CA PHE A 59 -10.48 -21.50 12.18
C PHE A 59 -10.09 -20.13 11.56
N ALA A 60 -10.47 -19.04 12.21
CA ALA A 60 -10.27 -17.68 11.73
C ALA A 60 -9.89 -16.75 12.88
N TYR A 61 -9.33 -15.60 12.54
CA TYR A 61 -9.02 -14.52 13.47
C TYR A 61 -9.58 -13.19 12.99
N SER A 62 -10.25 -12.49 13.89
CA SER A 62 -10.59 -11.08 13.75
C SER A 62 -10.31 -10.39 15.08
N ALA A 63 -9.54 -9.32 15.07
CA ALA A 63 -9.21 -8.59 16.29
C ALA A 63 -10.39 -7.78 16.84
N LEU A 64 -11.32 -7.36 15.99
CA LEU A 64 -12.35 -6.36 16.32
C LEU A 64 -13.79 -6.84 16.08
N GLY A 65 -13.98 -8.06 15.62
CA GLY A 65 -15.33 -8.54 15.30
C GLY A 65 -15.42 -10.05 15.19
N ALA A 66 -16.49 -10.53 14.60
CA ALA A 66 -16.68 -11.93 14.27
C ALA A 66 -16.33 -12.15 12.79
N PRO A 67 -15.55 -13.17 12.45
CA PRO A 67 -15.32 -13.54 11.05
C PRO A 67 -16.63 -13.85 10.32
N LYS A 68 -16.72 -13.46 9.06
CA LYS A 68 -17.90 -13.70 8.22
C LYS A 68 -18.11 -15.19 7.94
N TYR A 69 -17.02 -15.91 7.64
CA TYR A 69 -17.06 -17.32 7.28
C TYR A 69 -16.73 -18.22 8.45
N GLY A 70 -17.44 -19.35 8.55
CA GLY A 70 -17.16 -20.43 9.49
C GLY A 70 -16.41 -21.60 8.84
N PRO A 71 -15.95 -22.56 9.65
CA PRO A 71 -15.24 -23.74 9.14
C PRO A 71 -16.09 -24.65 8.23
N ASP A 72 -17.42 -24.55 8.32
CA ASP A 72 -18.37 -25.37 7.55
C ASP A 72 -18.80 -24.69 6.23
N MET A 73 -18.15 -23.60 5.83
CA MET A 73 -18.47 -22.93 4.58
C MET A 73 -18.26 -23.88 3.39
N ALA A 74 -19.14 -23.82 2.39
CA ALA A 74 -19.02 -24.62 1.18
C ALA A 74 -18.14 -23.94 0.11
N HIS A 75 -18.22 -22.62 0.02
CA HIS A 75 -17.45 -21.74 -0.87
C HIS A 75 -17.60 -20.30 -0.39
N LEU A 76 -16.86 -19.37 -0.98
CA LEU A 76 -17.04 -17.94 -0.74
C LEU A 76 -18.37 -17.45 -1.35
N ASP A 77 -19.04 -16.51 -0.70
CA ASP A 77 -20.39 -16.04 -1.13
C ASP A 77 -20.40 -15.38 -2.50
N TYR A 78 -19.27 -14.80 -2.91
CA TYR A 78 -19.14 -13.99 -4.12
C TYR A 78 -18.63 -14.75 -5.34
N VAL A 79 -18.40 -16.06 -5.25
CA VAL A 79 -17.94 -16.86 -6.39
C VAL A 79 -19.11 -17.58 -7.07
N ASN A 80 -18.93 -17.96 -8.32
CA ASN A 80 -19.77 -18.98 -8.96
C ASN A 80 -19.14 -20.35 -8.72
N PRO A 81 -19.70 -21.22 -7.86
CA PRO A 81 -19.12 -22.53 -7.57
C PRO A 81 -19.06 -23.45 -8.80
N ASP A 82 -19.93 -23.21 -9.78
CA ASP A 82 -19.98 -23.97 -11.03
C ASP A 82 -19.19 -23.31 -12.18
N ALA A 83 -18.35 -22.31 -11.88
CA ALA A 83 -17.55 -21.63 -12.89
C ALA A 83 -16.65 -22.63 -13.65
N PRO A 84 -16.75 -22.69 -15.00
CA PRO A 84 -15.93 -23.61 -15.78
C PRO A 84 -14.45 -23.26 -15.68
N LYS A 85 -13.61 -24.29 -15.60
CA LYS A 85 -12.15 -24.15 -15.72
C LYS A 85 -11.75 -24.22 -17.18
N GLY A 86 -10.91 -23.27 -17.63
CA GLY A 86 -10.44 -23.28 -19.01
C GLY A 86 -10.01 -21.92 -19.54
N GLY A 87 -9.48 -21.91 -20.74
CA GLY A 87 -9.14 -20.71 -21.48
C GLY A 87 -7.95 -19.91 -20.94
N GLU A 88 -7.76 -18.75 -21.55
CA GLU A 88 -6.66 -17.82 -21.21
C GLU A 88 -7.25 -16.43 -20.93
N ILE A 89 -6.75 -15.79 -19.88
CA ILE A 89 -6.89 -14.35 -19.71
C ILE A 89 -5.54 -13.69 -19.99
N SER A 90 -5.55 -12.60 -20.76
CA SER A 90 -4.35 -11.84 -21.04
C SER A 90 -4.49 -10.39 -20.62
N ILE A 91 -3.53 -9.93 -19.84
CA ILE A 91 -3.42 -8.58 -19.29
C ILE A 91 -2.14 -7.90 -19.78
N TRP A 92 -1.92 -6.67 -19.42
CA TRP A 92 -0.70 -5.95 -19.75
C TRP A 92 0.04 -5.46 -18.50
N ALA A 93 1.35 -5.23 -18.66
CA ALA A 93 2.18 -4.57 -17.67
C ALA A 93 3.06 -3.49 -18.30
N PRO A 94 3.34 -2.39 -17.60
CA PRO A 94 4.22 -1.34 -18.11
C PRO A 94 5.69 -1.69 -17.93
N GLY A 95 6.52 -1.23 -18.86
CA GLY A 95 7.98 -1.28 -18.75
C GLY A 95 8.58 -2.64 -19.06
N THR A 96 9.43 -3.12 -18.18
CA THR A 96 10.27 -4.32 -18.39
C THR A 96 10.42 -5.10 -17.07
N PHE A 97 10.96 -6.32 -17.16
CA PHE A 97 11.34 -7.12 -15.99
C PHE A 97 12.64 -7.88 -16.27
N ASP A 98 13.38 -8.20 -15.21
CA ASP A 98 14.61 -9.01 -15.27
C ASP A 98 14.78 -9.97 -14.07
N SER A 99 13.74 -10.06 -13.23
CA SER A 99 13.72 -10.89 -12.01
C SER A 99 12.33 -11.49 -11.78
N PHE A 100 12.27 -12.60 -11.05
CA PHE A 100 11.03 -13.16 -10.49
C PHE A 100 10.96 -13.03 -8.96
N ASN A 101 11.86 -12.22 -8.37
CA ASN A 101 11.90 -11.99 -6.93
C ASN A 101 11.46 -10.56 -6.59
N GLN A 102 10.30 -10.42 -5.95
CA GLN A 102 9.83 -9.11 -5.46
C GLN A 102 10.38 -8.71 -4.10
N TYR A 103 11.00 -9.63 -3.36
CA TYR A 103 11.50 -9.40 -2.01
C TYR A 103 12.91 -8.80 -1.99
N SER A 104 13.52 -8.64 -3.17
CA SER A 104 14.82 -8.00 -3.36
C SER A 104 14.69 -6.61 -3.95
N ARG A 105 15.65 -5.74 -3.62
CA ARG A 105 15.84 -4.45 -4.31
C ARG A 105 16.68 -4.57 -5.59
N MET A 106 17.15 -5.77 -5.89
CA MET A 106 17.94 -6.07 -7.07
C MET A 106 17.06 -6.58 -8.20
N GLY A 107 17.09 -5.90 -9.32
CA GLY A 107 16.27 -6.21 -10.48
C GLY A 107 14.86 -5.60 -10.44
N VAL A 108 14.14 -5.80 -11.53
CA VAL A 108 12.73 -5.41 -11.71
C VAL A 108 11.89 -6.68 -11.74
N PRO A 109 11.02 -6.91 -10.74
CA PRO A 109 10.27 -8.16 -10.69
C PRO A 109 9.22 -8.25 -11.79
N ALA A 110 9.02 -9.44 -12.34
CA ALA A 110 7.95 -9.73 -13.28
C ALA A 110 6.58 -9.52 -12.63
N ALA A 111 5.62 -9.03 -13.41
CA ALA A 111 4.23 -8.95 -12.97
C ALA A 111 3.70 -10.33 -12.55
N LEU A 112 2.90 -10.37 -11.50
CA LEU A 112 2.33 -11.60 -10.93
C LEU A 112 3.37 -12.65 -10.48
N ASN A 113 4.61 -12.25 -10.20
CA ASN A 113 5.66 -13.20 -9.79
C ASN A 113 5.37 -13.97 -8.49
N THR A 114 4.38 -13.53 -7.72
CA THR A 114 3.92 -14.20 -6.49
C THR A 114 2.56 -14.87 -6.63
N ILE A 115 2.03 -15.00 -7.85
CA ILE A 115 0.71 -15.63 -8.09
C ILE A 115 0.63 -17.09 -7.58
N GLY A 116 1.77 -17.74 -7.43
CA GLY A 116 1.87 -19.08 -6.86
C GLY A 116 2.22 -19.12 -5.37
N THR A 117 2.23 -17.97 -4.66
CA THR A 117 2.63 -17.90 -3.25
C THR A 117 1.40 -17.81 -2.34
N GLU A 118 1.32 -18.70 -1.36
CA GLU A 118 0.26 -18.73 -0.36
C GLU A 118 0.84 -18.55 1.04
N SER A 119 0.02 -18.06 1.98
CA SER A 119 0.38 -17.81 3.37
C SER A 119 -0.41 -18.69 4.32
N LEU A 120 0.01 -18.74 5.59
CA LEU A 120 -0.68 -19.51 6.64
C LEU A 120 -2.16 -19.17 6.74
N MET A 121 -2.49 -17.86 6.66
CA MET A 121 -3.86 -17.37 6.64
C MET A 121 -4.10 -16.53 5.38
N THR A 122 -5.36 -16.43 4.97
CA THR A 122 -5.83 -15.65 3.83
C THR A 122 -6.94 -14.68 4.23
N SER A 123 -7.10 -13.59 3.47
CA SER A 123 -8.24 -12.68 3.56
C SER A 123 -9.24 -12.97 2.44
N THR A 124 -10.45 -12.43 2.55
CA THR A 124 -11.49 -12.53 1.52
C THR A 124 -11.84 -11.13 0.98
N ALA A 125 -12.42 -11.07 -0.22
CA ALA A 125 -12.75 -9.80 -0.86
C ALA A 125 -14.04 -9.14 -0.31
N ASP A 126 -14.65 -9.72 0.71
CA ASP A 126 -15.92 -9.27 1.31
C ASP A 126 -15.91 -9.25 2.85
N ASP A 127 -14.76 -9.53 3.45
CA ASP A 127 -14.54 -9.40 4.90
C ASP A 127 -13.18 -8.73 5.18
N PRO A 128 -13.15 -7.41 5.37
CA PRO A 128 -11.91 -6.68 5.57
C PRO A 128 -11.31 -6.80 6.99
N TYR A 129 -12.03 -7.44 7.92
CA TYR A 129 -11.65 -7.49 9.34
C TYR A 129 -11.18 -8.87 9.80
N ALA A 130 -11.21 -9.88 8.94
CA ALA A 130 -10.82 -11.23 9.33
C ALA A 130 -9.76 -11.84 8.40
N MET A 131 -9.00 -12.74 8.99
CA MET A 131 -8.13 -13.68 8.29
C MET A 131 -8.55 -15.12 8.63
N TYR A 132 -8.43 -15.99 7.67
CA TYR A 132 -8.91 -17.37 7.73
C TYR A 132 -7.75 -18.34 7.57
N CYS A 133 -7.74 -19.45 8.31
CA CYS A 133 -6.78 -20.51 8.07
C CYS A 133 -6.85 -20.99 6.62
N TYR A 134 -5.70 -21.00 5.96
CA TYR A 134 -5.56 -21.45 4.57
C TYR A 134 -4.58 -22.61 4.44
N LEU A 135 -3.30 -22.41 4.80
CA LEU A 135 -2.33 -23.50 4.96
C LEU A 135 -2.40 -24.14 6.35
N CYS A 136 -3.29 -23.67 7.21
CA CYS A 136 -3.62 -24.25 8.50
C CYS A 136 -5.06 -24.79 8.51
N THR A 137 -5.38 -25.61 9.51
CA THR A 137 -6.74 -26.06 9.83
C THR A 137 -7.34 -25.25 10.98
N SER A 138 -6.51 -24.86 11.96
CA SER A 138 -6.89 -24.01 13.08
C SER A 138 -5.67 -23.26 13.63
N ILE A 139 -5.95 -22.25 14.43
CA ILE A 139 -4.99 -21.54 15.27
C ILE A 139 -5.36 -21.70 16.73
N GLU A 140 -4.35 -21.76 17.61
CA GLU A 140 -4.52 -21.73 19.07
C GLU A 140 -3.81 -20.49 19.62
N TYR A 141 -4.45 -19.74 20.52
CA TYR A 141 -3.84 -18.55 21.12
C TYR A 141 -4.46 -18.24 22.50
N PRO A 142 -3.72 -17.62 23.43
CA PRO A 142 -4.25 -17.14 24.71
C PRO A 142 -4.97 -15.79 24.53
N GLU A 143 -5.78 -15.41 25.52
CA GLU A 143 -6.50 -14.13 25.53
C GLU A 143 -5.57 -12.90 25.43
N ASP A 144 -4.33 -13.00 25.94
CA ASP A 144 -3.33 -11.93 25.88
C ASP A 144 -2.56 -11.90 24.55
N LEU A 145 -2.86 -12.84 23.63
CA LEU A 145 -2.19 -12.96 22.33
C LEU A 145 -0.66 -13.00 22.41
N SER A 146 -0.07 -13.45 23.52
CA SER A 146 1.39 -13.52 23.69
C SER A 146 2.05 -14.51 22.75
N TRP A 147 1.30 -15.46 22.23
CA TRP A 147 1.73 -16.43 21.22
C TRP A 147 0.54 -16.89 20.36
N VAL A 148 0.86 -17.50 19.21
CA VAL A 148 -0.09 -18.24 18.37
C VAL A 148 0.55 -19.54 17.91
N ILE A 149 -0.21 -20.63 17.91
CA ILE A 149 0.15 -21.91 17.28
C ILE A 149 -0.72 -22.07 16.04
N PHE A 150 -0.09 -22.40 14.92
CA PHE A 150 -0.78 -22.82 13.71
C PHE A 150 -0.75 -24.35 13.63
N ASN A 151 -1.92 -24.98 13.58
CA ASN A 151 -2.09 -26.38 13.24
C ASN A 151 -2.17 -26.45 11.72
N LEU A 152 -1.06 -26.84 11.08
CA LEU A 152 -0.93 -26.86 9.62
C LEU A 152 -1.72 -28.05 9.04
N ARG A 153 -2.15 -27.89 7.82
CA ARG A 153 -2.73 -28.98 7.03
C ARG A 153 -1.64 -30.01 6.69
N ASP A 154 -2.02 -31.26 6.60
CA ASP A 154 -1.14 -32.38 6.24
C ASP A 154 -1.23 -32.78 4.74
N ASP A 155 -2.17 -32.16 4.01
CA ASP A 155 -2.43 -32.38 2.59
C ASP A 155 -1.81 -31.32 1.67
N VAL A 156 -1.13 -30.31 2.22
CA VAL A 156 -0.48 -29.26 1.42
C VAL A 156 0.79 -29.78 0.78
N THR A 157 0.90 -29.57 -0.54
CA THR A 157 2.14 -29.83 -1.29
C THR A 157 2.65 -28.57 -1.99
N PHE A 158 3.96 -28.47 -2.13
CA PHE A 158 4.58 -27.53 -3.05
C PHE A 158 4.26 -27.87 -4.51
N GLN A 159 4.52 -26.93 -5.40
CA GLN A 159 4.23 -27.05 -6.83
C GLN A 159 5.01 -28.20 -7.52
N ASP A 160 6.03 -28.75 -6.89
CA ASP A 160 6.79 -29.93 -7.32
C ASP A 160 6.26 -31.25 -6.70
N GLY A 161 5.19 -31.18 -5.90
CA GLY A 161 4.56 -32.30 -5.22
C GLY A 161 5.20 -32.69 -3.89
N THR A 162 6.24 -31.99 -3.42
CA THR A 162 6.83 -32.26 -2.09
C THR A 162 5.92 -31.75 -0.98
N PRO A 163 5.78 -32.49 0.14
CA PRO A 163 4.93 -32.06 1.26
C PRO A 163 5.46 -30.79 1.95
N MET A 164 4.56 -29.90 2.33
CA MET A 164 4.86 -28.75 3.17
C MET A 164 4.86 -29.15 4.65
N THR A 165 5.79 -28.65 5.43
CA THR A 165 5.90 -28.88 6.86
C THR A 165 6.14 -27.58 7.65
N ALA A 166 6.05 -27.68 8.98
CA ALA A 166 6.37 -26.58 9.88
C ALA A 166 7.85 -26.11 9.76
N GLU A 167 8.73 -26.99 9.32
CA GLU A 167 10.14 -26.63 9.05
C GLU A 167 10.27 -25.66 7.88
N ASP A 168 9.42 -25.73 6.87
CA ASP A 168 9.40 -24.80 5.73
C ASP A 168 8.94 -23.41 6.17
N ILE A 169 7.97 -23.34 7.06
CA ILE A 169 7.47 -22.07 7.63
C ILE A 169 8.55 -21.42 8.51
N ALA A 170 9.18 -22.20 9.40
CA ALA A 170 10.28 -21.71 10.24
C ALA A 170 11.48 -21.26 9.38
N PHE A 171 11.81 -22.01 8.34
CA PHE A 171 12.83 -21.66 7.36
C PHE A 171 12.49 -20.34 6.66
N THR A 172 11.26 -20.15 6.22
CA THR A 172 10.82 -18.94 5.53
C THR A 172 11.00 -17.71 6.42
N GLN A 173 10.61 -17.78 7.68
CA GLN A 173 10.82 -16.67 8.63
C GLN A 173 12.31 -16.38 8.86
N LYS A 174 13.13 -17.41 9.01
CA LYS A 174 14.58 -17.26 9.10
C LYS A 174 15.18 -16.62 7.85
N LEU A 175 14.70 -17.03 6.67
CA LEU A 175 15.11 -16.47 5.38
C LEU A 175 14.82 -14.97 5.30
N PHE A 176 13.62 -14.55 5.71
CA PHE A 176 13.25 -13.14 5.78
C PHE A 176 14.09 -12.36 6.81
N LEU A 177 14.39 -12.97 7.95
CA LEU A 177 15.22 -12.35 8.98
C LEU A 177 16.67 -12.15 8.51
N GLU A 178 17.24 -13.10 7.78
CA GLU A 178 18.63 -13.06 7.33
C GLU A 178 18.82 -12.27 6.03
N GLN A 179 17.88 -12.37 5.10
CA GLN A 179 18.02 -11.92 3.72
C GLN A 179 16.94 -10.93 3.26
N GLY A 180 15.89 -10.70 4.06
CA GLY A 180 14.84 -9.74 3.74
C GLY A 180 15.37 -8.29 3.66
N ILE A 181 14.57 -7.39 3.09
CA ILE A 181 14.89 -5.97 3.09
C ILE A 181 14.98 -5.44 4.53
N ILE A 182 15.84 -4.48 4.77
CA ILE A 182 16.22 -4.04 6.12
C ILE A 182 15.01 -3.57 6.95
N GLU A 183 14.02 -2.97 6.33
CA GLU A 183 12.81 -2.51 7.01
C GLU A 183 11.98 -3.68 7.55
N TYR A 184 11.83 -4.75 6.75
CA TYR A 184 11.12 -5.95 7.17
C TYR A 184 11.90 -6.74 8.23
N ARG A 185 13.23 -6.86 8.07
CA ARG A 185 14.09 -7.52 9.07
C ARG A 185 13.95 -6.86 10.44
N ARG A 186 14.01 -5.52 10.51
CA ARG A 186 13.84 -4.78 11.76
C ARG A 186 12.46 -4.98 12.39
N LEU A 187 11.42 -5.13 11.57
CA LEU A 187 10.08 -5.43 12.05
C LEU A 187 10.03 -6.83 12.65
N VAL A 188 10.55 -7.84 11.94
CA VAL A 188 10.58 -9.23 12.43
C VAL A 188 11.40 -9.33 13.72
N GLU A 189 12.59 -8.72 13.78
CA GLU A 189 13.44 -8.68 14.99
C GLU A 189 12.74 -8.02 16.19
N ALA A 190 11.98 -6.95 15.95
CA ALA A 190 11.29 -6.23 17.01
C ALA A 190 10.03 -6.95 17.51
N TYR A 191 9.28 -7.59 16.61
CA TYR A 191 7.93 -8.04 16.88
C TYR A 191 7.85 -9.52 17.27
N PHE A 192 8.72 -10.37 16.71
CA PHE A 192 8.70 -11.80 17.01
C PHE A 192 9.75 -12.18 18.06
N GLY A 193 9.31 -12.98 19.02
CA GLY A 193 10.18 -13.77 19.88
C GLY A 193 10.54 -15.11 19.23
N PRO A 194 10.78 -16.16 20.00
CA PRO A 194 11.08 -17.49 19.46
C PRO A 194 9.97 -18.03 18.57
N ILE A 195 10.39 -18.66 17.46
CA ILE A 195 9.51 -19.47 16.59
C ILE A 195 9.91 -20.93 16.81
N GLU A 196 8.94 -21.77 17.20
CA GLU A 196 9.18 -23.13 17.64
C GLU A 196 8.42 -24.12 16.77
N VAL A 197 9.14 -25.07 16.17
CA VAL A 197 8.54 -26.23 15.50
C VAL A 197 8.15 -27.26 16.54
N LEU A 198 6.85 -27.43 16.76
CA LEU A 198 6.30 -28.37 17.77
C LEU A 198 6.02 -29.77 17.20
N GLY A 199 6.06 -29.90 15.88
CA GLY A 199 5.86 -31.15 15.14
C GLY A 199 5.78 -30.88 13.65
N PRO A 200 5.65 -31.91 12.80
CA PRO A 200 5.64 -31.73 11.34
C PRO A 200 4.59 -30.75 10.83
N HIS A 201 3.44 -30.68 11.50
CA HIS A 201 2.31 -29.85 11.11
C HIS A 201 1.87 -28.91 12.25
N ARG A 202 2.81 -28.51 13.12
CA ARG A 202 2.49 -27.60 14.21
C ARG A 202 3.65 -26.65 14.51
N ILE A 203 3.37 -25.35 14.44
CA ILE A 203 4.37 -24.28 14.64
C ILE A 203 3.82 -23.21 15.56
N LYS A 204 4.68 -22.71 16.46
CA LYS A 204 4.35 -21.65 17.42
C LYS A 204 5.17 -20.40 17.12
N PHE A 205 4.48 -19.27 17.09
CA PHE A 205 5.06 -17.93 17.07
C PHE A 205 4.84 -17.26 18.42
N THR A 206 5.89 -16.73 19.01
CA THR A 206 5.81 -15.91 20.22
C THR A 206 6.02 -14.46 19.85
N PHE A 207 5.32 -13.54 20.50
CA PHE A 207 5.39 -12.11 20.22
C PHE A 207 6.12 -11.36 21.33
N ASN A 208 6.86 -10.32 20.96
CA ASN A 208 7.48 -9.41 21.91
C ASN A 208 6.44 -8.38 22.40
N ASP A 209 6.64 -7.82 23.60
CA ASP A 209 5.71 -6.86 24.22
C ASP A 209 5.48 -5.59 23.40
N VAL A 210 6.43 -5.22 22.55
CA VAL A 210 6.32 -4.04 21.67
C VAL A 210 5.37 -4.25 20.49
N THR A 211 4.94 -5.50 20.24
CA THR A 211 4.02 -5.82 19.15
C THR A 211 2.59 -5.45 19.55
N PRO A 212 1.93 -4.54 18.84
CA PRO A 212 0.54 -4.23 19.10
C PRO A 212 -0.34 -5.50 19.06
N MET A 213 -1.21 -5.67 20.03
CA MET A 213 -1.99 -6.89 20.18
C MET A 213 -2.77 -7.25 18.90
N ARG A 214 -3.42 -6.25 18.27
CA ARG A 214 -4.20 -6.47 17.06
C ARG A 214 -3.39 -6.94 15.85
N ASP A 215 -2.11 -6.59 15.79
CA ASP A 215 -1.23 -6.94 14.66
C ASP A 215 -0.65 -8.36 14.78
N ARG A 216 -0.64 -8.96 15.98
CA ARG A 216 0.12 -10.19 16.31
C ARG A 216 -0.21 -11.36 15.40
N ILE A 217 -1.45 -11.82 15.42
CA ILE A 217 -1.86 -13.02 14.66
C ILE A 217 -1.82 -12.76 13.16
N GLY A 218 -2.26 -11.55 12.72
CA GLY A 218 -2.20 -11.17 11.30
C GLY A 218 -0.78 -11.17 10.72
N LEU A 219 0.20 -10.67 11.49
CA LEU A 219 1.61 -10.69 11.08
C LEU A 219 2.17 -12.12 10.94
N ALA A 220 1.86 -12.99 11.90
CA ALA A 220 2.28 -14.39 11.82
C ALA A 220 1.55 -15.14 10.71
N GLY A 221 0.23 -14.92 10.58
CA GLY A 221 -0.63 -15.53 9.56
C GLY A 221 -0.26 -15.16 8.13
N GLY A 222 0.31 -13.96 7.92
CA GLY A 222 0.84 -13.52 6.63
C GLY A 222 2.16 -14.17 6.21
N THR A 223 2.71 -15.10 6.99
CA THR A 223 3.94 -15.82 6.62
C THR A 223 3.71 -16.73 5.41
N PRO A 224 4.43 -16.54 4.29
CA PRO A 224 4.30 -17.42 3.14
C PRO A 224 5.03 -18.75 3.37
N ALA A 225 4.65 -19.77 2.60
CA ALA A 225 5.34 -21.06 2.59
C ALA A 225 6.32 -21.14 1.41
N PHE A 226 7.63 -21.20 1.70
CA PHE A 226 8.68 -21.47 0.73
C PHE A 226 9.35 -22.81 1.05
N SER A 227 9.62 -23.60 0.02
CA SER A 227 10.27 -24.92 0.16
C SER A 227 11.72 -24.77 0.60
N LYS A 228 12.05 -25.18 1.82
CA LYS A 228 13.40 -25.25 2.36
C LYS A 228 14.31 -26.11 1.48
N ALA A 229 13.82 -27.28 1.07
CA ALA A 229 14.57 -28.20 0.24
C ALA A 229 14.95 -27.59 -1.11
N TRP A 230 14.03 -26.88 -1.75
CA TRP A 230 14.29 -26.18 -3.01
C TRP A 230 15.34 -25.08 -2.87
N PHE A 231 15.29 -24.27 -1.80
CA PHE A 231 16.30 -23.25 -1.54
C PHE A 231 17.69 -23.84 -1.28
N GLU A 232 17.76 -24.96 -0.55
CA GLU A 232 19.02 -25.68 -0.28
C GLU A 232 19.59 -26.29 -1.55
N GLU A 233 18.75 -26.87 -2.42
CA GLU A 233 19.15 -27.47 -3.70
C GLU A 233 19.63 -26.41 -4.72
N THR A 234 18.87 -25.33 -4.87
CA THR A 234 19.13 -24.32 -5.91
C THR A 234 20.15 -23.27 -5.49
N GLY A 235 20.37 -23.09 -4.19
CA GLY A 235 21.15 -22.00 -3.65
C GLY A 235 20.52 -20.63 -3.88
N ALA A 236 19.19 -20.58 -4.15
CA ALA A 236 18.45 -19.33 -4.33
C ALA A 236 18.53 -18.44 -3.08
N ARG A 237 18.47 -17.14 -3.29
CA ARG A 237 18.55 -16.15 -2.22
C ARG A 237 17.42 -15.13 -2.34
N LEU A 238 16.90 -14.70 -1.18
CA LEU A 238 15.84 -13.70 -1.12
C LEU A 238 16.36 -12.28 -1.43
N ASP A 239 17.63 -12.00 -1.18
CA ASP A 239 18.25 -10.68 -1.39
C ASP A 239 18.81 -10.47 -2.81
N GLN A 240 18.63 -11.42 -3.71
CA GLN A 240 19.15 -11.37 -5.09
C GLN A 240 18.03 -11.49 -6.12
N SER A 241 18.31 -11.04 -7.35
CA SER A 241 17.44 -11.28 -8.49
C SER A 241 17.43 -12.79 -8.85
N THR A 242 16.27 -13.29 -9.27
CA THR A 242 16.08 -14.70 -9.63
C THR A 242 15.50 -14.84 -11.05
N LYS A 243 15.81 -15.96 -11.70
CA LYS A 243 15.30 -16.28 -13.05
C LYS A 243 13.99 -17.05 -13.03
N THR A 244 13.56 -17.53 -11.88
CA THR A 244 12.31 -18.26 -11.67
C THR A 244 11.67 -17.78 -10.38
N PRO A 245 10.33 -17.86 -10.22
CA PRO A 245 9.68 -17.70 -8.93
C PRO A 245 10.22 -18.69 -7.90
N PHE A 246 10.09 -18.36 -6.62
CA PHE A 246 10.38 -19.30 -5.54
C PHE A 246 9.37 -20.44 -5.54
N MET A 247 9.83 -21.65 -5.17
CA MET A 247 8.97 -22.82 -5.01
C MET A 247 7.99 -22.57 -3.86
N ALA A 248 6.71 -22.56 -4.16
CA ALA A 248 5.61 -22.28 -3.25
C ALA A 248 4.43 -23.24 -3.49
N THR A 249 3.28 -23.00 -2.91
CA THR A 249 2.18 -23.97 -2.81
C THR A 249 0.99 -23.66 -3.73
N GLY A 250 0.96 -22.51 -4.41
CA GLY A 250 -0.24 -21.96 -5.03
C GLY A 250 -0.63 -22.54 -6.38
N ALA A 251 -1.81 -22.12 -6.82
CA ALA A 251 -2.54 -22.68 -7.96
C ALA A 251 -1.90 -22.41 -9.33
N TYR A 252 -1.03 -21.40 -9.46
CA TYR A 252 -0.39 -21.07 -10.74
C TYR A 252 1.12 -21.22 -10.66
N VAL A 253 1.70 -21.76 -11.74
CA VAL A 253 3.15 -21.92 -11.93
C VAL A 253 3.62 -21.18 -13.17
N LEU A 254 4.87 -20.76 -13.18
CA LEU A 254 5.50 -20.18 -14.38
C LEU A 254 5.52 -21.22 -15.51
N ASP A 255 4.92 -20.90 -16.65
CA ASP A 255 4.93 -21.74 -17.87
C ASP A 255 6.09 -21.33 -18.79
N SER A 256 6.13 -20.05 -19.17
CA SER A 256 7.15 -19.53 -20.07
C SER A 256 7.29 -18.01 -19.92
N PHE A 257 8.42 -17.48 -20.37
CA PHE A 257 8.63 -16.04 -20.43
C PHE A 257 9.58 -15.65 -21.57
N ASP A 258 9.43 -14.42 -22.02
CA ASP A 258 10.34 -13.72 -22.91
C ASP A 258 10.66 -12.37 -22.26
N TYR A 259 11.90 -12.15 -21.86
CA TYR A 259 12.31 -10.97 -21.12
C TYR A 259 11.84 -9.68 -21.82
N ASN A 260 11.30 -8.76 -21.01
CA ASN A 260 10.80 -7.45 -21.43
C ASN A 260 9.62 -7.50 -22.40
N ARG A 261 9.02 -8.66 -22.62
CA ARG A 261 7.94 -8.83 -23.57
C ARG A 261 6.73 -9.57 -23.01
N ARG A 262 6.94 -10.72 -22.38
CA ARG A 262 5.84 -11.62 -21.98
C ARG A 262 6.20 -12.49 -20.82
N VAL A 263 5.22 -12.75 -19.95
CA VAL A 263 5.24 -13.83 -18.97
C VAL A 263 3.93 -14.61 -19.08
N VAL A 264 4.00 -15.93 -19.01
CA VAL A 264 2.84 -16.81 -19.00
C VAL A 264 2.88 -17.70 -17.76
N TYR A 265 1.80 -17.69 -17.03
CA TYR A 265 1.55 -18.62 -15.93
C TYR A 265 0.49 -19.62 -16.37
N ARG A 266 0.65 -20.88 -15.96
CA ARG A 266 -0.35 -21.93 -16.18
C ARG A 266 -0.91 -22.41 -14.85
N ARG A 267 -2.16 -22.82 -14.83
CA ARG A 267 -2.75 -23.48 -13.67
C ARG A 267 -2.03 -24.78 -13.40
N ASN A 268 -1.71 -25.04 -12.15
CA ASN A 268 -1.14 -26.30 -11.69
C ASN A 268 -2.24 -27.37 -11.64
N PRO A 269 -2.21 -28.42 -12.47
CA PRO A 269 -3.23 -29.45 -12.43
C PRO A 269 -3.19 -30.29 -11.14
N ASP A 270 -2.05 -30.31 -10.45
CA ASP A 270 -1.81 -31.04 -9.22
C ASP A 270 -1.88 -30.14 -7.98
N PHE A 271 -2.62 -29.01 -8.09
CA PHE A 271 -2.77 -28.06 -6.98
C PHE A 271 -3.50 -28.72 -5.80
N TRP A 272 -2.85 -28.78 -4.65
CA TRP A 272 -3.35 -29.42 -3.43
C TRP A 272 -4.72 -28.87 -2.99
N GLY A 273 -4.95 -27.59 -3.21
CA GLY A 273 -6.11 -26.86 -2.72
C GLY A 273 -7.29 -26.82 -3.68
N ALA A 274 -7.30 -27.58 -4.79
CA ALA A 274 -8.32 -27.47 -5.83
C ALA A 274 -9.77 -27.64 -5.31
N ASP A 275 -9.96 -28.55 -4.35
CA ASP A 275 -11.27 -28.89 -3.76
C ASP A 275 -11.51 -28.21 -2.40
N GLN A 276 -10.63 -27.28 -1.99
CA GLN A 276 -10.83 -26.54 -0.73
C GLN A 276 -11.94 -25.52 -0.85
N PRO A 277 -12.79 -25.32 0.17
CA PRO A 277 -13.92 -24.38 0.14
C PRO A 277 -13.53 -22.96 -0.31
N PHE A 278 -12.37 -22.46 0.11
CA PHE A 278 -11.85 -21.17 -0.34
C PHE A 278 -11.57 -21.08 -1.83
N ASN A 279 -11.38 -22.23 -2.51
CA ASN A 279 -10.92 -22.28 -3.91
C ASN A 279 -12.01 -22.75 -4.89
N ILE A 280 -13.16 -23.18 -4.37
CA ILE A 280 -14.31 -23.48 -5.22
C ILE A 280 -14.73 -22.22 -5.98
N GLY A 281 -14.87 -22.32 -7.29
CA GLY A 281 -15.21 -21.19 -8.16
C GLY A 281 -14.06 -20.19 -8.41
N ARG A 282 -12.82 -20.49 -7.96
CA ARG A 282 -11.63 -19.65 -8.15
C ARG A 282 -10.58 -20.34 -9.03
N TYR A 283 -9.56 -19.57 -9.48
CA TYR A 283 -8.48 -20.06 -10.35
C TYR A 283 -9.00 -20.75 -11.62
N ASN A 284 -9.94 -20.06 -12.31
CA ASN A 284 -10.69 -20.68 -13.39
C ASN A 284 -9.94 -20.73 -14.71
N PHE A 285 -8.97 -19.84 -14.95
CA PHE A 285 -8.22 -19.82 -16.20
C PHE A 285 -7.12 -20.89 -16.24
N ASP A 286 -6.95 -21.56 -17.38
CA ASP A 286 -5.82 -22.46 -17.59
C ASP A 286 -4.51 -21.70 -17.72
N ARG A 287 -4.57 -20.47 -18.28
CA ARG A 287 -3.41 -19.61 -18.49
C ARG A 287 -3.72 -18.16 -18.16
N ILE A 288 -2.70 -17.51 -17.58
CA ILE A 288 -2.66 -16.06 -17.37
C ILE A 288 -1.45 -15.55 -18.12
N ARG A 289 -1.66 -14.69 -19.13
CA ARG A 289 -0.61 -14.13 -19.96
C ARG A 289 -0.46 -12.64 -19.71
N VAL A 290 0.75 -12.20 -19.43
CA VAL A 290 1.09 -10.78 -19.23
C VAL A 290 1.95 -10.29 -20.39
N GLU A 291 1.46 -9.31 -21.14
CA GLU A 291 2.20 -8.65 -22.24
C GLU A 291 2.79 -7.32 -21.75
N TYR A 292 4.05 -7.07 -22.03
CA TYR A 292 4.75 -5.87 -21.60
C TYR A 292 4.80 -4.81 -22.71
N PHE A 293 4.48 -3.57 -22.34
CA PHE A 293 4.54 -2.42 -23.24
C PHE A 293 5.31 -1.26 -22.59
N ALA A 294 5.97 -0.49 -23.43
CA ALA A 294 6.77 0.65 -22.98
C ALA A 294 5.92 1.72 -22.28
N ASP A 295 4.68 1.93 -22.75
CA ASP A 295 3.76 2.91 -22.19
C ASP A 295 2.28 2.50 -22.40
N SER A 296 1.39 3.21 -21.72
CA SER A 296 -0.05 2.94 -21.74
C SER A 296 -0.71 3.19 -23.10
N ASN A 297 -0.17 4.08 -23.95
CA ASN A 297 -0.74 4.34 -25.28
C ASN A 297 -0.43 3.17 -26.21
N ALA A 298 0.82 2.68 -26.20
CA ALA A 298 1.20 1.48 -26.96
C ALA A 298 0.39 0.27 -26.52
N ALA A 299 0.19 0.09 -25.20
CA ALA A 299 -0.66 -0.94 -24.65
C ALA A 299 -2.13 -0.78 -25.10
N PHE A 300 -2.67 0.43 -25.15
CA PHE A 300 -4.04 0.65 -25.56
C PHE A 300 -4.26 0.31 -27.07
N GLU A 301 -3.32 0.69 -27.94
CA GLU A 301 -3.38 0.30 -29.36
C GLU A 301 -3.26 -1.25 -29.52
N ALA A 302 -2.44 -1.90 -28.71
CA ALA A 302 -2.34 -3.35 -28.67
C ALA A 302 -3.64 -4.02 -28.20
N PHE A 303 -4.32 -3.45 -27.20
CA PHE A 303 -5.63 -3.90 -26.74
C PHE A 303 -6.67 -3.84 -27.87
N LYS A 304 -6.76 -2.71 -28.59
CA LYS A 304 -7.69 -2.54 -29.71
C LYS A 304 -7.48 -3.58 -30.84
N SER A 305 -6.26 -4.11 -30.97
CA SER A 305 -5.91 -5.14 -31.96
C SER A 305 -6.06 -6.58 -31.44
N GLY A 306 -6.47 -6.79 -30.19
CA GLY A 306 -6.60 -8.11 -29.57
C GLY A 306 -5.27 -8.76 -29.17
N ALA A 307 -4.18 -8.00 -29.07
CA ALA A 307 -2.89 -8.53 -28.63
C ALA A 307 -2.92 -9.01 -27.15
N TYR A 308 -3.78 -8.40 -26.35
CA TYR A 308 -4.22 -8.88 -25.04
C TYR A 308 -5.70 -8.50 -24.85
N THR A 309 -6.39 -9.12 -23.90
CA THR A 309 -7.86 -9.21 -23.94
C THR A 309 -8.57 -8.66 -22.73
N PHE A 310 -7.85 -8.32 -21.65
CA PHE A 310 -8.39 -7.69 -20.46
C PHE A 310 -7.53 -6.49 -20.06
N ARG A 311 -8.18 -5.36 -19.80
CA ARG A 311 -7.50 -4.11 -19.45
C ARG A 311 -8.17 -3.41 -18.28
N THR A 312 -7.44 -3.13 -17.24
CA THR A 312 -7.81 -2.10 -16.24
C THR A 312 -7.34 -0.74 -16.75
N GLU A 313 -8.25 0.22 -16.83
CA GLU A 313 -7.97 1.57 -17.35
C GLU A 313 -7.84 2.58 -16.20
N ASN A 314 -6.74 3.34 -16.20
CA ASN A 314 -6.44 4.34 -15.17
C ASN A 314 -6.49 5.79 -15.71
N SER A 315 -6.75 5.97 -17.00
CA SER A 315 -6.81 7.28 -17.63
C SER A 315 -8.25 7.70 -17.88
N SER A 316 -8.72 8.71 -17.15
CA SER A 316 -10.06 9.28 -17.38
C SER A 316 -10.26 9.79 -18.82
N LYS A 317 -9.19 10.30 -19.45
CA LYS A 317 -9.24 10.71 -20.86
C LYS A 317 -9.45 9.53 -21.79
N THR A 318 -8.64 8.47 -21.64
CA THR A 318 -8.78 7.26 -22.45
C THR A 318 -10.16 6.63 -22.25
N TRP A 319 -10.61 6.54 -20.97
CA TRP A 319 -11.92 6.01 -20.64
C TRP A 319 -13.06 6.80 -21.29
N ALA A 320 -12.98 8.13 -21.30
CA ALA A 320 -13.99 9.01 -21.88
C ALA A 320 -14.00 9.03 -23.41
N THR A 321 -12.83 8.98 -24.06
CA THR A 321 -12.70 9.33 -25.47
C THR A 321 -11.95 8.30 -26.32
N GLY A 322 -11.40 7.24 -25.75
CA GLY A 322 -10.58 6.27 -26.49
C GLY A 322 -11.35 5.00 -26.90
N TYR A 323 -12.45 4.72 -26.25
CA TYR A 323 -13.21 3.48 -26.46
C TYR A 323 -14.34 3.65 -27.52
N ASP A 324 -14.06 4.38 -28.59
CA ASP A 324 -14.93 4.62 -29.75
C ASP A 324 -14.53 3.81 -30.99
N PHE A 325 -13.78 2.71 -30.80
CA PHE A 325 -13.30 1.88 -31.90
C PHE A 325 -14.27 0.74 -32.25
N PRO A 326 -14.14 0.15 -33.47
CA PRO A 326 -15.11 -0.80 -34.01
C PRO A 326 -15.40 -2.03 -33.13
N GLY A 327 -14.44 -2.49 -32.32
CA GLY A 327 -14.66 -3.61 -31.39
C GLY A 327 -15.70 -3.29 -30.31
N VAL A 328 -15.70 -2.07 -29.79
CA VAL A 328 -16.72 -1.61 -28.81
C VAL A 328 -18.07 -1.39 -29.50
N GLU A 329 -18.06 -0.79 -30.71
CA GLU A 329 -19.30 -0.52 -31.47
C GLU A 329 -20.05 -1.81 -31.85
N ARG A 330 -19.32 -2.90 -32.13
CA ARG A 330 -19.92 -4.21 -32.45
C ARG A 330 -20.30 -5.04 -31.21
N GLY A 331 -19.87 -4.61 -30.02
CA GLY A 331 -20.06 -5.40 -28.79
C GLY A 331 -19.03 -6.53 -28.61
N ASP A 332 -17.93 -6.53 -29.39
CA ASP A 332 -16.83 -7.48 -29.20
C ASP A 332 -16.02 -7.17 -27.94
N VAL A 333 -16.05 -5.91 -27.50
CA VAL A 333 -15.37 -5.39 -26.30
C VAL A 333 -16.40 -4.79 -25.36
N VAL A 334 -16.44 -5.28 -24.15
CA VAL A 334 -17.27 -4.79 -23.04
C VAL A 334 -16.50 -3.74 -22.25
N ARG A 335 -17.21 -2.75 -21.73
CA ARG A 335 -16.68 -1.73 -20.80
C ARG A 335 -17.53 -1.69 -19.56
N GLU A 336 -16.90 -1.81 -18.43
CA GLU A 336 -17.60 -1.73 -17.14
C GLU A 336 -16.89 -0.78 -16.18
N ALA A 337 -17.68 -0.12 -15.35
CA ALA A 337 -17.22 0.72 -14.25
C ALA A 337 -17.71 0.07 -12.95
N ILE A 338 -16.89 -0.79 -12.38
CA ILE A 338 -17.19 -1.61 -11.22
C ILE A 338 -16.97 -0.77 -9.97
N PRO A 339 -17.95 -0.66 -9.05
CA PRO A 339 -17.75 0.02 -7.78
C PRO A 339 -16.59 -0.56 -7.01
N ASP A 340 -15.73 0.29 -6.47
CA ASP A 340 -14.61 -0.08 -5.59
C ASP A 340 -14.98 0.29 -4.15
N GLY A 341 -15.18 -0.71 -3.30
CA GLY A 341 -15.52 -0.55 -1.89
C GLY A 341 -14.30 -0.42 -0.98
N SER A 342 -13.10 -0.43 -1.54
CA SER A 342 -11.87 -0.21 -0.78
C SER A 342 -11.82 1.21 -0.20
N VAL A 343 -10.97 1.41 0.81
CA VAL A 343 -10.72 2.77 1.31
C VAL A 343 -10.10 3.61 0.19
N GLY A 344 -10.78 4.69 -0.18
CA GLY A 344 -10.35 5.56 -1.26
C GLY A 344 -8.95 6.15 -1.01
N THR A 345 -8.03 5.94 -1.95
CA THR A 345 -6.68 6.52 -1.87
C THR A 345 -6.77 8.05 -1.87
N ARG A 346 -6.32 8.69 -0.79
CA ARG A 346 -6.19 10.15 -0.73
C ARG A 346 -4.93 10.59 -1.47
N LEU A 347 -5.07 10.85 -2.77
CA LEU A 347 -4.01 11.52 -3.53
C LEU A 347 -3.99 13.01 -3.20
N SER A 348 -2.83 13.54 -2.84
CA SER A 348 -2.69 14.93 -2.37
C SER A 348 -1.38 15.55 -2.80
N TRP A 349 -1.32 16.89 -2.81
CA TRP A 349 -0.08 17.63 -2.69
C TRP A 349 0.16 17.95 -1.21
N VAL A 350 1.24 17.39 -0.64
CA VAL A 350 1.60 17.63 0.77
C VAL A 350 2.57 18.79 0.91
N PHE A 351 2.35 19.62 1.93
CA PHE A 351 3.28 20.67 2.31
C PHE A 351 4.48 20.10 3.07
N ASN A 352 5.66 20.65 2.85
CA ASN A 352 6.82 20.37 3.67
C ASN A 352 6.81 21.24 4.94
N LEU A 353 6.39 20.71 6.06
CA LEU A 353 6.22 21.44 7.31
C LEU A 353 7.54 21.84 8.00
N ASP A 354 8.69 21.33 7.56
CA ASP A 354 10.00 21.82 8.02
C ASP A 354 10.33 23.23 7.49
N ARG A 355 9.59 23.68 6.46
CA ARG A 355 9.78 25.02 5.94
C ARG A 355 8.97 26.05 6.73
N ALA A 356 9.63 27.05 7.30
CA ALA A 356 9.02 28.04 8.20
C ALA A 356 7.73 28.69 7.65
N LYS A 357 7.68 28.94 6.33
CA LYS A 357 6.49 29.55 5.69
C LYS A 357 5.26 28.63 5.70
N TRP A 358 5.44 27.30 5.82
CA TRP A 358 4.35 26.31 5.89
C TRP A 358 4.00 25.88 7.31
N GLN A 359 4.65 26.38 8.34
CA GLN A 359 4.31 26.07 9.74
C GLN A 359 3.02 26.73 10.17
N ASP A 360 2.71 27.93 9.65
CA ASP A 360 1.46 28.62 9.94
C ASP A 360 0.31 27.99 9.13
N ILE A 361 -0.66 27.43 9.84
CA ILE A 361 -1.83 26.75 9.27
C ILE A 361 -2.66 27.68 8.37
N ARG A 362 -2.73 28.98 8.66
CA ARG A 362 -3.47 29.97 7.88
C ARG A 362 -2.90 30.08 6.47
N VAL A 363 -1.58 29.97 6.33
CA VAL A 363 -0.90 30.01 5.02
C VAL A 363 -1.24 28.77 4.21
N ARG A 364 -1.20 27.58 4.83
CA ARG A 364 -1.55 26.32 4.15
C ARG A 364 -3.00 26.33 3.68
N ARG A 365 -3.91 26.71 4.59
CA ARG A 365 -5.35 26.82 4.29
C ARG A 365 -5.63 27.82 3.15
N ALA A 366 -4.97 28.96 3.15
CA ALA A 366 -5.11 29.95 2.06
C ALA A 366 -4.66 29.41 0.71
N VAL A 367 -3.58 28.61 0.68
CA VAL A 367 -3.07 27.98 -0.54
C VAL A 367 -4.01 26.86 -0.99
N GLU A 368 -4.47 25.98 -0.09
CA GLU A 368 -5.42 24.91 -0.38
C GLU A 368 -6.69 25.43 -1.03
N MET A 369 -7.25 26.54 -0.53
CA MET A 369 -8.46 27.19 -1.05
C MET A 369 -8.35 27.63 -2.50
N MET A 370 -7.16 27.64 -3.11
CA MET A 370 -6.97 28.05 -4.50
C MET A 370 -7.01 26.87 -5.50
N PHE A 371 -7.09 25.64 -5.03
CA PHE A 371 -7.27 24.46 -5.88
C PHE A 371 -8.77 24.23 -6.16
N ASN A 372 -9.18 24.35 -7.40
CA ASN A 372 -10.57 24.09 -7.83
C ASN A 372 -10.69 22.67 -8.38
N PHE A 373 -11.13 21.75 -7.49
CA PHE A 373 -11.37 20.36 -7.86
C PHE A 373 -12.56 20.22 -8.81
N GLU A 374 -13.67 20.90 -8.58
CA GLU A 374 -14.92 20.77 -9.32
C GLU A 374 -14.73 21.09 -10.81
N TRP A 375 -14.04 22.19 -11.12
CA TRP A 375 -13.68 22.53 -12.50
C TRP A 375 -12.69 21.51 -13.07
N SER A 376 -11.69 21.11 -12.31
CA SER A 376 -10.70 20.12 -12.76
C SER A 376 -11.38 18.80 -13.09
N ASN A 377 -12.30 18.35 -12.23
CA ASN A 377 -13.06 17.12 -12.45
C ASN A 377 -13.95 17.22 -13.68
N LYS A 378 -14.75 18.28 -13.79
CA LYS A 378 -15.65 18.48 -14.93
C LYS A 378 -14.90 18.62 -16.26
N THR A 379 -13.86 19.46 -16.27
CA THR A 379 -13.21 19.88 -17.53
C THR A 379 -12.04 18.98 -17.95
N LEU A 380 -11.24 18.51 -16.98
CA LEU A 380 -10.02 17.75 -17.25
C LEU A 380 -10.24 16.24 -17.10
N PHE A 381 -11.15 15.85 -16.21
CA PHE A 381 -11.35 14.44 -15.83
C PHE A 381 -12.74 13.90 -16.19
N TYR A 382 -13.53 14.66 -16.95
CA TYR A 382 -14.85 14.25 -17.49
C TYR A 382 -15.89 13.89 -16.41
N GLY A 383 -15.72 14.39 -15.20
CA GLY A 383 -16.61 14.11 -14.07
C GLY A 383 -16.44 12.73 -13.42
N TYR A 384 -15.34 12.04 -13.72
CA TYR A 384 -15.17 10.64 -13.29
C TYR A 384 -14.51 10.47 -11.93
N PHE A 385 -13.98 11.52 -11.33
CA PHE A 385 -13.30 11.40 -10.04
C PHE A 385 -14.10 11.99 -8.89
N THR A 386 -13.76 11.55 -7.69
CA THR A 386 -14.25 12.09 -6.42
C THR A 386 -13.10 12.77 -5.68
N GLN A 387 -13.38 13.85 -4.94
CA GLN A 387 -12.38 14.47 -4.09
C GLN A 387 -12.25 13.68 -2.78
N PRO A 388 -11.05 13.23 -2.41
CA PRO A 388 -10.85 12.47 -1.17
C PRO A 388 -10.78 13.41 0.03
N VAL A 389 -11.94 13.81 0.56
CA VAL A 389 -12.03 14.77 1.68
C VAL A 389 -11.60 14.17 3.02
N SER A 390 -11.63 12.86 3.19
CA SER A 390 -11.17 12.10 4.36
C SER A 390 -9.96 11.23 4.01
N PHE A 391 -9.17 10.84 5.00
CA PHE A 391 -8.15 9.80 4.85
C PHE A 391 -8.78 8.39 4.72
N TRP A 392 -10.04 8.25 5.10
CA TRP A 392 -10.86 7.03 4.95
C TRP A 392 -12.06 7.25 4.02
N SER A 393 -11.87 8.06 2.96
CA SER A 393 -12.93 8.36 2.00
C SER A 393 -13.58 7.10 1.44
N GLY A 394 -14.92 7.12 1.32
CA GLY A 394 -15.71 5.99 0.80
C GLY A 394 -16.13 4.97 1.86
N THR A 395 -15.76 5.15 3.13
CA THR A 395 -16.06 4.22 4.22
C THR A 395 -16.74 4.92 5.40
N ASP A 396 -17.25 4.11 6.32
CA ASP A 396 -17.82 4.56 7.59
C ASP A 396 -16.76 4.95 8.65
N LEU A 397 -15.48 4.87 8.30
CA LEU A 397 -14.36 5.39 9.08
C LEU A 397 -14.10 6.89 8.86
N ALA A 398 -14.72 7.50 7.87
CA ALA A 398 -14.57 8.92 7.57
C ALA A 398 -15.34 9.78 8.58
N ALA A 399 -14.67 10.74 9.22
CA ALA A 399 -15.32 11.72 10.07
C ALA A 399 -16.26 12.62 9.26
N SER A 400 -17.43 12.95 9.83
CA SER A 400 -18.45 13.81 9.21
C SER A 400 -19.12 14.73 10.24
N GLY A 401 -19.69 15.84 9.79
CA GLY A 401 -20.41 16.79 10.64
C GLY A 401 -19.59 17.30 11.83
N THR A 402 -20.27 17.63 12.93
CA THR A 402 -19.67 17.93 14.23
C THR A 402 -19.39 16.65 15.01
N PRO A 403 -18.41 16.62 15.95
CA PRO A 403 -18.12 15.41 16.71
C PRO A 403 -19.31 14.98 17.56
N GLY A 404 -19.63 13.68 17.53
CA GLY A 404 -20.60 13.08 18.44
C GLY A 404 -20.06 13.02 19.87
N PRO A 405 -20.92 12.66 20.88
CA PRO A 405 -20.50 12.64 22.28
C PRO A 405 -19.26 11.79 22.56
N ASP A 406 -19.18 10.60 21.97
CA ASP A 406 -18.07 9.66 22.19
C ASP A 406 -16.78 10.15 21.52
N GLU A 407 -16.87 10.74 20.33
CA GLU A 407 -15.75 11.38 19.64
C GLU A 407 -15.26 12.61 20.42
N ALA A 408 -16.20 13.46 20.90
CA ALA A 408 -15.87 14.62 21.71
C ALA A 408 -15.17 14.25 23.03
N ALA A 409 -15.56 13.12 23.65
CA ALA A 409 -14.91 12.63 24.88
C ALA A 409 -13.43 12.24 24.65
N ILE A 410 -13.07 11.79 23.43
CA ILE A 410 -11.68 11.52 23.05
C ILE A 410 -10.90 12.81 22.81
N LEU A 411 -11.54 13.82 22.20
CA LEU A 411 -10.90 15.08 21.82
C LEU A 411 -10.75 16.06 22.99
N GLN A 412 -11.70 16.05 23.97
CA GLN A 412 -11.73 17.02 25.07
C GLN A 412 -10.43 17.08 25.91
N PRO A 413 -9.80 15.94 26.30
CA PRO A 413 -8.53 15.98 27.02
C PRO A 413 -7.40 16.67 26.23
N LEU A 414 -7.38 16.52 24.90
CA LEU A 414 -6.38 17.18 24.05
C LEU A 414 -6.60 18.70 23.97
N VAL A 415 -7.85 19.13 24.03
CA VAL A 415 -8.20 20.56 24.12
C VAL A 415 -7.81 21.11 25.49
N ASP A 416 -8.14 20.41 26.58
CA ASP A 416 -7.82 20.84 27.95
C ASP A 416 -6.30 20.96 28.20
N GLU A 417 -5.50 20.13 27.52
CA GLU A 417 -4.03 20.18 27.52
C GLU A 417 -3.45 21.24 26.56
N GLY A 418 -4.29 21.93 25.76
CA GLY A 418 -3.85 22.92 24.78
C GLY A 418 -3.14 22.34 23.55
N LEU A 419 -3.36 21.06 23.27
CA LEU A 419 -2.84 20.39 22.08
C LEU A 419 -3.72 20.56 20.84
N LEU A 420 -5.01 20.89 21.05
CA LEU A 420 -6.01 21.20 20.03
C LEU A 420 -6.77 22.49 20.40
N GLU A 421 -7.20 23.21 19.38
CA GLU A 421 -8.07 24.38 19.55
C GLU A 421 -9.50 23.93 19.92
N PRO A 422 -10.21 24.69 20.79
CA PRO A 422 -11.55 24.32 21.25
C PRO A 422 -12.61 24.16 20.16
N GLU A 423 -12.41 24.82 19.03
CA GLU A 423 -13.30 24.77 17.86
C GLU A 423 -13.44 23.37 17.29
N ILE A 424 -12.46 22.48 17.51
CA ILE A 424 -12.50 21.08 17.07
C ILE A 424 -13.71 20.31 17.63
N LEU A 425 -14.23 20.75 18.78
CA LEU A 425 -15.38 20.14 19.48
C LEU A 425 -16.74 20.63 18.95
N THR A 426 -16.77 21.74 18.23
CA THR A 426 -18.02 22.44 17.88
C THR A 426 -18.20 22.73 16.40
N GLU A 427 -17.11 22.76 15.65
CA GLU A 427 -17.15 22.98 14.21
C GLU A 427 -17.32 21.68 13.44
N GLU A 428 -17.87 21.79 12.23
CA GLU A 428 -17.88 20.69 11.29
C GLU A 428 -16.44 20.30 10.91
N VAL A 429 -16.25 19.02 10.58
CA VAL A 429 -14.94 18.53 10.15
C VAL A 429 -14.44 19.31 8.91
N ALA A 430 -13.16 19.71 8.96
CA ALA A 430 -12.54 20.50 7.91
C ALA A 430 -12.67 19.82 6.53
N SER A 431 -13.04 20.61 5.53
CA SER A 431 -13.15 20.20 4.13
C SER A 431 -12.68 21.33 3.22
N PRO A 432 -12.16 21.03 2.01
CA PRO A 432 -11.93 22.05 1.01
C PRO A 432 -13.20 22.84 0.71
N PRO A 433 -13.09 24.12 0.28
CA PRO A 433 -14.26 24.89 -0.07
C PRO A 433 -14.85 24.41 -1.40
N ASP A 434 -16.19 24.44 -1.50
CA ASP A 434 -16.89 24.21 -2.77
C ASP A 434 -16.55 25.30 -3.78
N HIS A 435 -16.21 24.90 -4.99
CA HIS A 435 -15.90 25.76 -6.11
C HIS A 435 -16.94 25.68 -7.22
N ASP A 436 -16.93 26.69 -8.10
CA ASP A 436 -17.72 26.68 -9.33
C ASP A 436 -17.03 25.77 -10.37
N ALA A 437 -17.75 24.78 -10.86
CA ALA A 437 -17.27 23.83 -11.87
C ALA A 437 -17.17 24.45 -13.29
N ASP A 438 -17.75 25.62 -13.53
CA ASP A 438 -17.76 26.25 -14.86
C ASP A 438 -16.56 27.20 -15.09
N THR A 439 -15.80 27.48 -14.04
CA THR A 439 -14.59 28.31 -14.12
C THR A 439 -13.47 27.76 -13.24
N TYR A 440 -12.22 27.76 -13.77
CA TYR A 440 -11.06 27.35 -12.97
C TYR A 440 -10.74 28.34 -11.84
N ARG A 441 -11.21 29.59 -11.95
CA ARG A 441 -10.94 30.66 -10.98
C ARG A 441 -11.82 30.53 -9.75
N PRO A 442 -11.25 30.57 -8.54
CA PRO A 442 -12.02 30.63 -7.31
C PRO A 442 -12.93 31.88 -7.27
N SER A 443 -14.06 31.75 -6.59
CA SER A 443 -14.99 32.87 -6.41
C SER A 443 -14.32 34.04 -5.64
N ARG A 444 -14.83 35.26 -5.84
CA ARG A 444 -14.35 36.45 -5.09
C ARG A 444 -14.45 36.27 -3.58
N ARG A 445 -15.40 35.47 -3.10
CA ARG A 445 -15.56 35.13 -1.67
C ARG A 445 -14.37 34.31 -1.19
N ILE A 446 -14.00 33.27 -1.92
CA ILE A 446 -12.87 32.39 -1.58
C ILE A 446 -11.56 33.18 -1.62
N ILE A 447 -11.33 33.95 -2.68
CA ILE A 447 -10.10 34.78 -2.82
C ILE A 447 -9.97 35.76 -1.64
N ARG A 448 -11.06 36.41 -1.22
CA ARG A 448 -11.04 37.34 -0.08
C ARG A 448 -10.77 36.61 1.24
N ALA A 449 -11.36 35.44 1.45
CA ALA A 449 -11.11 34.63 2.64
C ALA A 449 -9.65 34.17 2.70
N ALA A 450 -9.11 33.64 1.61
CA ALA A 450 -7.70 33.24 1.52
C ALA A 450 -6.74 34.43 1.71
N SER A 451 -7.06 35.59 1.10
CA SER A 451 -6.31 36.83 1.28
C SER A 451 -6.25 37.26 2.74
N LYS A 452 -7.40 37.24 3.44
CA LYS A 452 -7.48 37.57 4.87
C LYS A 452 -6.59 36.66 5.72
N LEU A 453 -6.60 35.35 5.48
CA LEU A 453 -5.75 34.40 6.20
C LEU A 453 -4.25 34.72 6.02
N LEU A 454 -3.83 35.11 4.79
CA LEU A 454 -2.44 35.50 4.54
C LEU A 454 -2.09 36.83 5.22
N ASP A 455 -2.99 37.82 5.23
CA ASP A 455 -2.80 39.10 5.92
C ASP A 455 -2.64 38.87 7.44
N GLU A 456 -3.50 38.03 8.05
CA GLU A 456 -3.45 37.67 9.46
C GLU A 456 -2.18 36.87 9.82
N ALA A 457 -1.61 36.13 8.86
CA ALA A 457 -0.34 35.42 9.01
C ALA A 457 0.88 36.33 8.78
N GLY A 458 0.67 37.61 8.46
CA GLY A 458 1.72 38.61 8.24
C GLY A 458 2.31 38.62 6.82
N TRP A 459 1.69 37.92 5.87
CA TRP A 459 2.05 37.95 4.47
C TRP A 459 1.28 39.05 3.73
N VAL A 460 1.83 40.25 3.65
CA VAL A 460 1.15 41.45 3.13
C VAL A 460 1.49 41.66 1.65
N ALA A 461 0.49 42.02 0.84
CA ALA A 461 0.69 42.33 -0.57
C ALA A 461 1.41 43.68 -0.73
N GLY A 462 2.48 43.71 -1.55
CA GLY A 462 3.16 44.93 -1.94
C GLY A 462 2.45 45.63 -3.12
N ASP A 463 2.98 46.78 -3.55
CA ASP A 463 2.46 47.56 -4.69
C ASP A 463 2.51 46.76 -6.02
N ASP A 464 3.39 45.77 -6.12
CA ASP A 464 3.51 44.84 -7.25
C ASP A 464 2.53 43.65 -7.14
N GLY A 465 1.69 43.62 -6.09
CA GLY A 465 0.75 42.56 -5.82
C GLY A 465 1.36 41.27 -5.24
N ILE A 466 2.69 41.20 -5.08
CA ILE A 466 3.36 40.02 -4.50
C ILE A 466 3.33 40.12 -2.98
N ARG A 467 2.95 39.01 -2.33
CA ARG A 467 2.92 38.91 -0.87
C ARG A 467 4.30 38.68 -0.29
N ARG A 468 4.62 39.46 0.76
CA ARG A 468 5.90 39.39 1.47
C ARG A 468 5.71 39.37 2.97
N LYS A 469 6.63 38.69 3.62
CA LYS A 469 6.82 38.74 5.09
C LYS A 469 8.32 38.92 5.32
N ASP A 470 8.69 39.92 6.14
CA ASP A 470 10.10 40.26 6.42
C ASP A 470 10.92 40.50 5.14
N GLY A 471 10.29 41.12 4.13
CA GLY A 471 10.90 41.39 2.83
C GLY A 471 11.02 40.21 1.87
N GLN A 472 10.72 38.99 2.30
CA GLN A 472 10.80 37.78 1.50
C GLN A 472 9.46 37.49 0.80
N PRO A 473 9.45 37.19 -0.51
CA PRO A 473 8.23 36.85 -1.23
C PRO A 473 7.70 35.47 -0.80
N LEU A 474 6.37 35.31 -0.82
CA LEU A 474 5.74 33.99 -0.65
C LEU A 474 5.84 33.21 -1.95
N GLU A 475 6.85 32.37 -2.03
CA GLU A 475 7.09 31.46 -3.15
C GLU A 475 6.60 30.06 -2.85
N LEU A 476 6.12 29.35 -3.88
CA LEU A 476 5.70 27.95 -3.80
C LEU A 476 6.28 27.16 -4.97
N VAL A 477 6.99 26.08 -4.66
CA VAL A 477 7.59 25.17 -5.64
C VAL A 477 6.91 23.82 -5.56
N ILE A 478 6.28 23.40 -6.66
CA ILE A 478 5.77 22.05 -6.83
C ILE A 478 6.79 21.25 -7.60
N ILE A 479 7.34 20.18 -7.00
CA ILE A 479 8.19 19.25 -7.76
C ILE A 479 7.32 18.16 -8.40
N GLN A 480 7.58 17.83 -9.66
CA GLN A 480 6.82 16.81 -10.39
C GLN A 480 7.69 16.12 -11.44
N ARG A 481 7.52 14.80 -11.60
CA ARG A 481 8.17 14.00 -12.64
C ARG A 481 7.27 13.71 -13.84
N ASP A 482 5.96 13.58 -13.60
CA ASP A 482 4.99 13.15 -14.61
C ASP A 482 4.23 14.34 -15.19
N PRO A 483 4.29 14.55 -16.52
CA PRO A 483 3.62 15.67 -17.17
C PRO A 483 2.08 15.58 -17.17
N GLN A 484 1.49 14.42 -16.88
CA GLN A 484 0.03 14.29 -16.83
C GLN A 484 -0.64 15.21 -15.79
N PHE A 485 0.09 15.59 -14.73
CA PHE A 485 -0.41 16.49 -13.69
C PHE A 485 -0.39 17.97 -14.09
N ASP A 486 0.32 18.35 -15.17
CA ASP A 486 0.51 19.76 -15.57
C ASP A 486 -0.82 20.46 -15.84
N ARG A 487 -1.77 19.74 -16.42
CA ARG A 487 -3.11 20.27 -16.71
C ARG A 487 -3.90 20.68 -15.48
N ALA A 488 -3.62 20.08 -14.31
CA ALA A 488 -4.22 20.46 -13.03
C ALA A 488 -3.34 21.48 -12.27
N ILE A 489 -2.00 21.36 -12.37
CA ILE A 489 -1.06 22.25 -11.70
C ILE A 489 -1.11 23.66 -12.27
N ASN A 490 -1.13 23.84 -13.59
CA ASN A 490 -1.03 25.15 -14.21
C ASN A 490 -2.20 26.10 -13.84
N PRO A 491 -3.49 25.68 -13.89
CA PRO A 491 -4.60 26.50 -13.40
C PRO A 491 -4.48 26.84 -11.90
N PHE A 492 -4.02 25.89 -11.09
CA PHE A 492 -3.77 26.14 -9.67
C PHE A 492 -2.69 27.21 -9.44
N LEU A 493 -1.59 27.16 -10.17
CA LEU A 493 -0.53 28.19 -10.11
C LEU A 493 -1.03 29.57 -10.55
N GLU A 494 -1.93 29.63 -11.54
CA GLU A 494 -2.56 30.89 -11.95
C GLU A 494 -3.48 31.44 -10.84
N ASN A 495 -4.22 30.59 -10.16
CA ASN A 495 -5.05 30.97 -9.02
C ASN A 495 -4.19 31.51 -7.86
N LEU A 496 -3.05 30.89 -7.57
CA LEU A 496 -2.11 31.37 -6.55
C LEU A 496 -1.57 32.78 -6.85
N ARG A 497 -1.31 33.10 -8.12
CA ARG A 497 -0.89 34.45 -8.52
C ARG A 497 -1.95 35.51 -8.18
N MET A 498 -3.25 35.15 -8.21
CA MET A 498 -4.34 36.06 -7.80
C MET A 498 -4.28 36.44 -6.31
N LEU A 499 -3.65 35.59 -5.48
CA LEU A 499 -3.35 35.89 -4.08
C LEU A 499 -2.02 36.62 -3.88
N GLY A 500 -1.22 36.82 -4.93
CA GLY A 500 0.13 37.34 -4.80
C GLY A 500 1.16 36.30 -4.34
N VAL A 501 0.85 35.00 -4.51
CA VAL A 501 1.78 33.90 -4.25
C VAL A 501 2.51 33.53 -5.54
N SER A 502 3.86 33.52 -5.51
CA SER A 502 4.70 33.19 -6.66
C SER A 502 4.85 31.67 -6.76
N GLY A 503 3.95 31.01 -7.50
CA GLY A 503 3.99 29.57 -7.71
C GLY A 503 4.74 29.17 -8.97
N ARG A 504 5.53 28.08 -8.90
CA ARG A 504 6.17 27.47 -10.07
C ARG A 504 6.20 25.95 -10.00
N LEU A 505 6.08 25.32 -11.17
CA LEU A 505 6.31 23.89 -11.36
C LEU A 505 7.78 23.65 -11.67
N GLU A 506 8.40 22.73 -10.95
CA GLU A 506 9.75 22.27 -11.22
C GLU A 506 9.74 20.81 -11.67
N ARG A 507 10.03 20.61 -12.96
CA ARG A 507 10.11 19.29 -13.57
C ARG A 507 11.47 18.68 -13.28
N VAL A 508 11.48 17.45 -12.73
CA VAL A 508 12.69 16.69 -12.44
C VAL A 508 12.54 15.25 -12.94
N ASP A 509 13.66 14.58 -13.21
CA ASP A 509 13.64 13.16 -13.53
C ASP A 509 13.28 12.30 -12.30
N THR A 510 13.03 11.01 -12.52
CA THR A 510 12.57 10.11 -11.47
C THR A 510 13.56 9.98 -10.31
N ALA A 511 14.87 9.92 -10.59
CA ALA A 511 15.88 9.77 -9.55
C ALA A 511 15.97 11.05 -8.69
N GLN A 512 16.03 12.22 -9.32
CA GLN A 512 15.99 13.49 -8.62
C GLN A 512 14.70 13.70 -7.83
N TYR A 513 13.55 13.26 -8.38
CA TYR A 513 12.26 13.34 -7.68
C TYR A 513 12.29 12.57 -6.37
N VAL A 514 12.80 11.34 -6.38
CA VAL A 514 12.92 10.49 -5.19
C VAL A 514 13.89 11.12 -4.18
N GLU A 515 15.07 11.56 -4.63
CA GLU A 515 16.08 12.16 -3.75
C GLU A 515 15.59 13.47 -3.12
N ARG A 516 14.93 14.35 -3.88
CA ARG A 516 14.40 15.61 -3.35
C ARG A 516 13.27 15.38 -2.34
N ARG A 517 12.40 14.40 -2.58
CA ARG A 517 11.38 14.03 -1.59
C ARG A 517 12.02 13.58 -0.28
N ARG A 518 13.01 12.68 -0.34
CA ARG A 518 13.75 12.20 0.85
C ARG A 518 14.45 13.33 1.59
N ALA A 519 15.09 14.22 0.85
CA ALA A 519 15.82 15.35 1.41
C ALA A 519 14.93 16.53 1.84
N GLY A 520 13.61 16.48 1.63
CA GLY A 520 12.70 17.61 1.93
C GLY A 520 12.96 18.84 1.05
N MET A 521 13.44 18.65 -0.19
CA MET A 521 13.76 19.74 -1.10
C MET A 521 12.58 20.10 -2.02
N PHE A 522 11.43 20.41 -1.40
CA PHE A 522 10.19 20.80 -2.07
C PHE A 522 9.36 21.70 -1.16
N ASP A 523 8.39 22.42 -1.73
CA ASP A 523 7.31 23.06 -0.99
C ASP A 523 6.06 22.18 -1.02
N LEU A 524 5.69 21.73 -2.22
CA LEU A 524 4.64 20.72 -2.45
C LEU A 524 5.19 19.53 -3.24
N ALA A 525 4.77 18.34 -2.88
CA ALA A 525 5.04 17.11 -3.62
C ALA A 525 3.83 16.17 -3.56
N ASN A 526 3.67 15.29 -4.55
CA ASN A 526 2.58 14.31 -4.55
C ASN A 526 2.80 13.26 -3.45
N GLN A 527 1.72 12.93 -2.76
CA GLN A 527 1.62 11.82 -1.81
C GLN A 527 0.26 11.13 -1.98
N GLY A 528 0.26 9.81 -2.08
CA GLY A 528 -0.95 9.00 -1.93
C GLY A 528 -0.99 8.43 -0.52
N PHE A 529 -2.06 8.68 0.21
CA PHE A 529 -2.32 8.04 1.50
C PHE A 529 -3.23 6.83 1.25
N VAL A 530 -2.74 5.65 1.61
CA VAL A 530 -3.46 4.39 1.49
C VAL A 530 -3.73 3.88 2.89
N MET A 531 -4.99 3.93 3.31
CA MET A 531 -5.44 3.47 4.60
C MET A 531 -6.19 2.14 4.46
N GLY A 532 -6.27 1.37 5.53
CA GLY A 532 -7.05 0.14 5.59
C GLY A 532 -8.30 0.31 6.46
N PHE A 533 -9.14 -0.71 6.47
CA PHE A 533 -10.32 -0.79 7.31
C PHE A 533 -9.99 -1.04 8.79
N GLU A 534 -8.84 -1.62 9.05
CA GLU A 534 -8.34 -1.88 10.41
C GLU A 534 -7.01 -1.14 10.63
N PRO A 535 -7.04 0.21 10.79
CA PRO A 535 -5.83 0.97 11.05
C PRO A 535 -5.22 0.62 12.40
N SER A 536 -3.92 0.38 12.43
CA SER A 536 -3.13 0.02 13.60
C SER A 536 -1.74 0.66 13.56
N SER A 537 -0.70 -0.05 13.95
CA SER A 537 0.69 0.46 14.05
C SER A 537 1.22 1.15 12.78
N GLY A 538 0.70 0.77 11.61
CA GLY A 538 1.02 1.42 10.34
C GLY A 538 0.74 2.92 10.29
N LEU A 539 -0.22 3.42 11.08
CA LEU A 539 -0.52 4.86 11.19
C LEU A 539 0.69 5.69 11.61
N SER A 540 1.54 5.14 12.50
CA SER A 540 2.75 5.83 12.94
C SER A 540 3.74 6.10 11.81
N GLN A 541 3.76 5.27 10.75
CA GLN A 541 4.60 5.49 9.57
C GLN A 541 4.10 6.66 8.71
N TRP A 542 2.78 6.90 8.71
CA TRP A 542 2.15 7.97 7.94
C TRP A 542 2.16 9.31 8.67
N PHE A 543 1.86 9.31 9.97
CA PHE A 543 1.51 10.53 10.70
C PHE A 543 2.30 10.73 12.00
N GLY A 544 3.04 9.71 12.48
CA GLY A 544 3.75 9.76 13.76
C GLY A 544 4.93 10.73 13.76
N SER A 545 5.09 11.51 14.81
CA SER A 545 6.17 12.49 14.96
C SER A 545 7.57 11.85 14.87
N LYS A 546 7.74 10.64 15.40
CA LYS A 546 9.02 9.90 15.39
C LYS A 546 9.49 9.51 13.99
N THR A 547 8.58 9.49 13.01
CA THR A 547 8.88 9.10 11.63
C THR A 547 9.07 10.29 10.69
N ALA A 548 8.91 11.51 11.16
CA ALA A 548 8.97 12.72 10.36
C ALA A 548 10.29 12.90 9.59
N ASP A 549 11.41 12.42 10.14
CA ASP A 549 12.74 12.60 9.55
C ASP A 549 13.20 11.43 8.67
N ASN A 550 12.56 10.27 8.78
CA ASN A 550 13.09 9.04 8.18
C ASN A 550 12.07 8.18 7.42
N SER A 551 10.78 8.52 7.48
CA SER A 551 9.75 7.81 6.74
C SER A 551 9.47 8.46 5.38
N SER A 552 9.41 7.65 4.32
CA SER A 552 8.92 8.07 3.01
C SER A 552 7.39 8.28 2.98
N ARG A 553 6.68 7.81 4.02
CA ARG A 553 5.23 7.95 4.19
C ARG A 553 4.86 9.24 4.91
N ASN A 554 5.55 9.65 5.97
CA ASN A 554 5.41 10.98 6.59
C ASN A 554 6.21 12.03 5.79
N LEU A 555 5.87 12.17 4.52
CA LEU A 555 6.57 13.07 3.59
C LEU A 555 6.40 14.54 3.98
N MET A 556 5.24 14.91 4.53
CA MET A 556 4.96 16.26 5.02
C MET A 556 5.75 16.61 6.28
N ARG A 557 6.43 15.64 6.91
CA ARG A 557 7.21 15.82 8.15
C ARG A 557 6.37 16.33 9.31
N LEU A 558 5.16 15.76 9.42
CA LEU A 558 4.22 16.08 10.48
C LEU A 558 4.79 15.69 11.85
N ARG A 559 4.70 16.62 12.79
CA ARG A 559 4.96 16.43 14.21
C ARG A 559 3.83 17.04 15.01
N SER A 560 3.01 16.20 15.59
CA SER A 560 1.84 16.64 16.37
C SER A 560 1.62 15.69 17.55
N PRO A 561 1.82 16.16 18.79
CA PRO A 561 1.54 15.34 19.98
C PRO A 561 0.08 14.88 20.05
N ALA A 562 -0.86 15.68 19.56
CA ALA A 562 -2.27 15.28 19.50
C ALA A 562 -2.49 14.10 18.57
N VAL A 563 -1.85 14.13 17.37
CA VAL A 563 -1.92 13.02 16.41
C VAL A 563 -1.24 11.78 16.97
N ASP A 564 -0.07 11.91 17.60
CA ASP A 564 0.63 10.76 18.21
C ASP A 564 -0.26 10.06 19.23
N ARG A 565 -0.95 10.81 20.08
CA ARG A 565 -1.86 10.28 21.10
C ARG A 565 -3.09 9.60 20.50
N LEU A 566 -3.70 10.22 19.49
CA LEU A 566 -4.83 9.62 18.78
C LEU A 566 -4.44 8.34 18.03
N ILE A 567 -3.22 8.24 17.52
CA ILE A 567 -2.70 6.99 16.95
C ILE A 567 -2.61 5.90 18.02
N GLU A 568 -2.09 6.23 19.21
CA GLU A 568 -2.02 5.29 20.34
C GLU A 568 -3.43 4.84 20.76
N ASP A 569 -4.40 5.77 20.82
CA ASP A 569 -5.80 5.45 21.12
C ASP A 569 -6.43 4.53 20.07
N VAL A 570 -6.19 4.76 18.77
CA VAL A 570 -6.66 3.87 17.70
C VAL A 570 -6.05 2.46 17.84
N ILE A 571 -4.76 2.36 18.13
CA ILE A 571 -4.06 1.08 18.32
C ILE A 571 -4.61 0.32 19.54
N ALA A 572 -4.96 1.03 20.60
CA ALA A 572 -5.48 0.46 21.84
C ALA A 572 -6.97 0.08 21.77
N ALA A 573 -7.66 0.32 20.65
CA ALA A 573 -9.07 -0.05 20.53
C ALA A 573 -9.27 -1.58 20.62
N ASP A 574 -10.29 -2.00 21.36
CA ASP A 574 -10.64 -3.40 21.65
C ASP A 574 -11.96 -3.83 21.01
N THR A 575 -12.72 -2.89 20.44
CA THR A 575 -13.97 -3.14 19.73
C THR A 575 -14.00 -2.40 18.40
N LEU A 576 -14.77 -2.91 17.44
CA LEU A 576 -14.91 -2.28 16.12
C LEU A 576 -15.50 -0.86 16.23
N ASP A 577 -16.57 -0.67 17.01
CA ASP A 577 -17.19 0.64 17.19
C ASP A 577 -16.25 1.61 17.92
N GLY A 578 -15.52 1.11 18.95
CA GLY A 578 -14.50 1.87 19.64
C GLY A 578 -13.35 2.31 18.72
N MET A 579 -12.92 1.45 17.81
CA MET A 579 -11.92 1.78 16.80
C MET A 579 -12.45 2.83 15.82
N LYS A 580 -13.67 2.65 15.30
CA LYS A 580 -14.31 3.62 14.39
C LYS A 580 -14.37 5.02 15.00
N THR A 581 -14.83 5.13 16.25
CA THR A 581 -14.92 6.41 16.96
C THR A 581 -13.56 7.09 17.09
N ARG A 582 -12.50 6.32 17.40
CA ARG A 582 -11.13 6.84 17.52
C ARG A 582 -10.56 7.26 16.16
N VAL A 583 -10.90 6.52 15.10
CA VAL A 583 -10.51 6.89 13.73
C VAL A 583 -11.22 8.16 13.28
N HIS A 584 -12.50 8.37 13.64
CA HIS A 584 -13.20 9.64 13.39
C HIS A 584 -12.47 10.81 14.06
N ALA A 585 -12.11 10.69 15.34
CA ALA A 585 -11.35 11.73 16.04
C ALA A 585 -10.00 12.00 15.35
N LEU A 586 -9.26 10.95 14.96
CA LEU A 586 -7.99 11.08 14.23
C LEU A 586 -8.17 11.75 12.87
N ASP A 587 -9.14 11.30 12.05
CA ASP A 587 -9.41 11.87 10.72
C ASP A 587 -9.78 13.36 10.81
N ARG A 588 -10.63 13.73 11.79
CA ARG A 588 -10.99 15.13 12.06
C ARG A 588 -9.77 15.97 12.37
N VAL A 589 -8.89 15.51 13.25
CA VAL A 589 -7.67 16.23 13.62
C VAL A 589 -6.70 16.31 12.44
N LEU A 590 -6.46 15.22 11.72
CA LEU A 590 -5.57 15.24 10.54
C LEU A 590 -6.05 16.27 9.49
N ARG A 591 -7.35 16.32 9.22
CA ARG A 591 -7.94 17.26 8.26
C ARG A 591 -7.85 18.70 8.76
N SER A 592 -8.03 18.95 10.06
CA SER A 592 -7.92 20.29 10.65
C SER A 592 -6.52 20.88 10.56
N LEU A 593 -5.48 20.06 10.37
CA LEU A 593 -4.09 20.51 10.27
C LEU A 593 -3.72 21.06 8.86
N HIS A 594 -4.54 20.88 7.85
CA HIS A 594 -4.33 21.38 6.49
C HIS A 594 -2.90 21.19 5.96
N PHE A 595 -2.29 20.02 6.20
CA PHE A 595 -0.92 19.73 5.74
C PHE A 595 -0.88 19.20 4.30
N ASP A 596 -2.04 19.00 3.68
CA ASP A 596 -2.17 18.54 2.31
C ASP A 596 -3.29 19.25 1.56
N ILE A 597 -3.25 19.19 0.25
CA ILE A 597 -4.31 19.62 -0.66
C ILE A 597 -4.86 18.36 -1.32
N PRO A 598 -6.07 17.90 -0.98
CA PRO A 598 -6.66 16.71 -1.56
C PRO A 598 -6.97 16.91 -3.04
N LEU A 599 -6.56 15.96 -3.88
CA LEU A 599 -6.68 16.04 -5.32
C LEU A 599 -7.91 15.27 -5.82
N TRP A 600 -7.76 13.98 -6.11
CA TRP A 600 -8.83 13.10 -6.62
C TRP A 600 -8.51 11.63 -6.37
N PHE A 601 -9.55 10.81 -6.40
CA PHE A 601 -9.46 9.36 -6.52
C PHE A 601 -10.60 8.82 -7.39
N ASN A 602 -10.46 7.60 -7.88
CA ASN A 602 -11.52 6.88 -8.56
C ASN A 602 -12.24 5.97 -7.56
N ASP A 603 -13.56 6.08 -7.46
CA ASP A 603 -14.41 5.23 -6.63
C ASP A 603 -14.92 4.00 -7.39
N LYS A 604 -14.34 3.75 -8.58
CA LYS A 604 -14.69 2.64 -9.46
C LYS A 604 -13.44 2.09 -10.12
N THR A 605 -13.38 0.79 -10.29
CA THR A 605 -12.40 0.18 -11.18
C THR A 605 -12.98 0.12 -12.60
N TRP A 606 -12.31 0.77 -13.55
CA TRP A 606 -12.71 0.73 -14.96
C TRP A 606 -12.02 -0.42 -15.64
N VAL A 607 -12.82 -1.34 -16.17
CA VAL A 607 -12.33 -2.50 -16.92
C VAL A 607 -12.89 -2.51 -18.36
N ALA A 608 -12.06 -2.96 -19.28
CA ALA A 608 -12.46 -3.23 -20.64
C ALA A 608 -11.90 -4.60 -21.05
N TYR A 609 -12.73 -5.43 -21.64
CA TYR A 609 -12.34 -6.78 -22.00
C TYR A 609 -13.10 -7.28 -23.23
N TYR A 610 -12.51 -8.22 -23.94
CA TYR A 610 -13.20 -8.92 -25.01
C TYR A 610 -14.32 -9.80 -24.43
N ASP A 611 -15.50 -9.81 -25.07
CA ASP A 611 -16.73 -10.44 -24.57
C ASP A 611 -16.64 -11.99 -24.56
N MET A 612 -15.61 -12.50 -23.91
CA MET A 612 -15.38 -13.93 -23.67
C MET A 612 -15.08 -14.23 -22.21
N TYR A 613 -15.22 -13.23 -21.34
CA TYR A 613 -15.09 -13.41 -19.90
C TYR A 613 -16.43 -13.21 -19.22
N ARG A 614 -16.63 -13.93 -18.15
CA ARG A 614 -17.83 -13.83 -17.31
C ARG A 614 -17.40 -13.72 -15.86
N HIS A 615 -18.23 -13.08 -15.06
CA HIS A 615 -18.05 -12.93 -13.63
C HIS A 615 -19.38 -13.11 -12.89
N PRO A 616 -19.39 -13.28 -11.56
CA PRO A 616 -20.61 -13.28 -10.77
C PRO A 616 -21.42 -12.00 -10.98
N GLU A 617 -22.75 -12.09 -10.93
CA GLU A 617 -23.63 -10.93 -11.09
C GLU A 617 -23.36 -9.86 -10.03
N THR A 618 -23.06 -10.29 -8.81
CA THR A 618 -22.65 -9.41 -7.72
C THR A 618 -21.19 -9.66 -7.39
N LEU A 619 -20.35 -8.65 -7.63
CA LEU A 619 -18.94 -8.68 -7.27
C LEU A 619 -18.75 -8.30 -5.80
N PRO A 620 -17.71 -8.82 -5.14
CA PRO A 620 -17.36 -8.40 -3.78
C PRO A 620 -16.86 -6.94 -3.76
N PRO A 621 -17.00 -6.26 -2.63
CA PRO A 621 -16.66 -4.83 -2.57
C PRO A 621 -15.16 -4.51 -2.67
N LEU A 622 -14.26 -5.46 -2.34
CA LEU A 622 -12.84 -5.17 -2.15
C LEU A 622 -11.93 -5.65 -3.29
N ASP A 623 -12.47 -6.40 -4.24
CA ASP A 623 -11.69 -6.91 -5.38
C ASP A 623 -12.59 -7.13 -6.60
N VAL A 624 -12.09 -6.76 -7.77
CA VAL A 624 -12.73 -7.10 -9.05
C VAL A 624 -12.57 -8.59 -9.36
N GLY A 625 -11.44 -9.18 -8.98
CA GLY A 625 -11.17 -10.61 -9.04
C GLY A 625 -11.04 -11.20 -10.43
N GLU A 626 -10.62 -10.41 -11.42
CA GLU A 626 -10.50 -10.85 -12.82
C GLU A 626 -9.54 -12.01 -13.02
N LEU A 627 -8.51 -12.13 -12.16
CA LEU A 627 -7.55 -13.24 -12.21
C LEU A 627 -7.89 -14.36 -11.21
N ASP A 628 -8.91 -14.16 -10.38
CA ASP A 628 -9.26 -15.04 -9.28
C ASP A 628 -10.54 -15.85 -9.58
N PHE A 629 -11.70 -15.19 -9.63
CA PHE A 629 -13.00 -15.86 -9.70
C PHE A 629 -13.81 -15.57 -10.99
N TRP A 630 -13.29 -14.81 -11.96
CA TRP A 630 -13.86 -14.73 -13.29
C TRP A 630 -13.56 -16.03 -14.06
N TRP A 631 -14.32 -16.30 -15.14
CA TRP A 631 -14.14 -17.49 -15.95
C TRP A 631 -14.24 -17.19 -17.44
N PHE A 632 -13.76 -18.13 -18.24
CA PHE A 632 -13.73 -18.07 -19.68
C PHE A 632 -14.98 -18.70 -20.27
N ASP A 633 -15.61 -18.02 -21.23
CA ASP A 633 -16.75 -18.49 -22.02
C ASP A 633 -16.25 -18.92 -23.40
N GLN A 634 -16.12 -20.23 -23.59
CA GLN A 634 -15.59 -20.82 -24.83
C GLN A 634 -16.46 -20.48 -26.04
N GLU A 635 -17.80 -20.52 -25.92
CA GLU A 635 -18.71 -20.22 -27.03
C GLU A 635 -18.59 -18.76 -27.46
N ALA A 636 -18.44 -17.85 -26.53
CA ALA A 636 -18.22 -16.44 -26.81
C ALA A 636 -16.86 -16.21 -27.49
N ALA A 637 -15.81 -16.86 -27.03
CA ALA A 637 -14.48 -16.80 -27.65
C ALA A 637 -14.52 -17.32 -29.10
N ASP A 638 -15.18 -18.45 -29.34
CA ASP A 638 -15.32 -19.03 -30.68
C ASP A 638 -16.06 -18.05 -31.63
N ARG A 639 -17.08 -17.33 -31.14
CA ARG A 639 -17.78 -16.27 -31.90
C ARG A 639 -16.83 -15.12 -32.27
N LEU A 640 -15.99 -14.66 -31.32
CA LEU A 640 -15.03 -13.58 -31.56
C LEU A 640 -13.96 -13.97 -32.57
N HIS A 641 -13.46 -15.21 -32.52
CA HIS A 641 -12.55 -15.74 -33.53
C HIS A 641 -13.21 -15.90 -34.90
N ALA A 642 -14.42 -16.44 -34.96
CA ALA A 642 -15.17 -16.61 -36.22
C ALA A 642 -15.51 -15.27 -36.90
N SER A 643 -15.76 -14.22 -36.13
CA SER A 643 -15.98 -12.86 -36.64
C SER A 643 -14.71 -12.12 -37.06
N GLY A 644 -13.53 -12.65 -36.71
CA GLY A 644 -12.25 -11.98 -36.91
C GLY A 644 -11.96 -10.83 -35.93
N ALA A 645 -12.75 -10.71 -34.86
CA ALA A 645 -12.52 -9.75 -33.78
C ALA A 645 -11.23 -10.09 -32.97
N LEU A 646 -10.98 -11.38 -32.81
CA LEU A 646 -9.71 -11.93 -32.28
C LEU A 646 -9.03 -12.81 -33.34
N ARG A 647 -7.70 -12.78 -33.35
CA ARG A 647 -6.85 -13.54 -34.31
C ARG A 647 -6.31 -14.82 -33.69
#